data_428c551ea64beef11b07114ee206f15b
#
_entry.id   428c551ea64beef11b07114ee206f15b
#
_cell.length_a   1.000
_cell.length_b   1.000
_cell.length_c   1.000
_cell.angle_alpha   90.00
_cell.angle_beta   90.00
_cell.angle_gamma   90.00
#
_symmetry.space_group_name_H-M   'P 1'
#
loop_
_entity.id
_entity.type
_entity.pdbx_description
1 polymer ?
#
loop_
_entity_poly.entity_id
_entity_poly.type
_entity_poly.pdbx_seq_one_letter_code
_entity_poly.pdbx_strand_id
1 'polypeptide(L)'
;MKKIGVNNNWEMHRVGDDDWITATVPGSVYGDLLQAGKMEDPFWKDNEIEALKLMDYDYEYRTSFSCDDELLGSDEVILRFEGLDTIADITLNGVKLGHADNMHRTWEYSVKDTLKQSDNILSVYFYSPTKFIADAFAKAPTRGTEDAMNGFVHIRKAHCMFGWDWGAHLPDAGIWRPVSLLGIDTAWIDSVEILQHYGQDSVELDIKPEIEFARKHIGSGSETGQLGVRVRVIDPAGNEIINKILNEDNTKNIHIDNPQLWWPRGYGEQNLYTVSVDLVKNDGTVVDNWTRKIGLRTITMDRTKDKWGESFATCVNGVNIFAMGADYIPEDHLLGRVTPETTRALLEKAVFANFNSIRVWGGGYYPDDWFYDMCDEMGLVVWQDFMFACAVYDLTPEFEANITAEFIDNLKRIRHHASLGLMCGNNEMEQFVKERKWVSKDSEVRDYIIMYERILPKIMKQYAPQVFYWPASPSSGGSFDDPRDENRGDVHYWAVWHGDKPFSEYRKFYFRYLSEFGFQSFPSKKTVETFTDDERDMNIFSYIMERHQRNGSANGKIMNYMQQTYRYPSDFETVIYASQLLQADAIRYGVEHFRRNRNDDRCMGAVYWQFNDCWPVASWSSVDYCQRLKALHYYARRFFAPIMISCEEEGMLGSGQELVRLPFEFPKSIRLCVANETMNTEKILVSWQLRDASARVLESHEEEITAPALTSVWLDKVELPGIDIYHQYVSYQASMKGQVISEGTVIFSYPKYFCYEEPHLQATVDGDYITVSADAYAKSVEILNQNEDLILSDNYFDLNADSKTVKVISGSVDKLRLRSVYDIS
;
A
#
# COMPACT_ATOMS: atom_id res chain seq x y z
N MET A 1 21.13 24.52 13.25
CA MET A 1 21.88 23.25 13.07
C MET A 1 22.47 23.21 11.66
N LYS A 2 23.73 22.69 11.49
CA LYS A 2 24.35 22.46 10.19
C LYS A 2 24.28 20.99 9.84
N LYS A 3 23.78 20.64 8.65
CA LYS A 3 23.72 19.24 8.17
C LYS A 3 24.66 19.08 6.97
N ILE A 4 25.57 18.12 7.03
CA ILE A 4 26.51 17.76 5.95
C ILE A 4 26.27 16.29 5.60
N GLY A 5 25.94 16.01 4.33
CA GLY A 5 25.78 14.63 3.87
C GLY A 5 27.12 13.91 3.74
N VAL A 6 27.20 12.67 4.19
CA VAL A 6 28.34 11.76 4.06
C VAL A 6 27.93 10.59 3.16
N ASN A 7 27.40 10.89 1.97
CA ASN A 7 26.85 9.89 1.06
C ASN A 7 27.75 9.60 -0.16
N ASN A 8 28.89 10.24 -0.26
CA ASN A 8 29.79 10.12 -1.42
C ASN A 8 31.06 9.33 -1.11
N ASN A 9 31.67 8.82 -2.16
CA ASN A 9 32.98 8.13 -2.10
C ASN A 9 33.01 6.89 -1.21
N TRP A 10 31.90 6.18 -1.14
CA TRP A 10 31.87 4.91 -0.46
C TRP A 10 32.45 3.80 -1.30
N GLU A 11 33.11 2.89 -0.64
CA GLU A 11 33.57 1.61 -1.16
C GLU A 11 33.06 0.48 -0.30
N MET A 12 32.88 -0.69 -0.89
CA MET A 12 32.41 -1.90 -0.19
C MET A 12 33.25 -3.10 -0.62
N HIS A 13 33.44 -4.05 0.29
CA HIS A 13 33.98 -5.36 -0.06
C HIS A 13 33.34 -6.46 0.77
N ARG A 14 33.37 -7.68 0.26
CA ARG A 14 33.09 -8.87 1.03
C ARG A 14 34.25 -9.10 2.01
N VAL A 15 33.94 -9.30 3.28
CA VAL A 15 34.98 -9.52 4.31
C VAL A 15 35.80 -10.76 4.00
N GLY A 16 37.11 -10.59 3.98
CA GLY A 16 38.07 -11.62 3.61
C GLY A 16 38.57 -11.54 2.16
N ASP A 17 37.98 -10.68 1.34
CA ASP A 17 38.46 -10.37 -0.01
C ASP A 17 39.26 -9.04 0.05
N ASP A 18 40.30 -8.93 -0.77
CA ASP A 18 41.11 -7.71 -0.89
C ASP A 18 40.53 -6.68 -1.89
N ASP A 19 39.45 -7.07 -2.61
CA ASP A 19 38.92 -6.32 -3.75
C ASP A 19 37.75 -5.40 -3.31
N TRP A 20 38.05 -4.11 -3.17
CA TRP A 20 37.07 -3.08 -2.88
C TRP A 20 36.38 -2.58 -4.17
N ILE A 21 35.07 -2.45 -4.14
CA ILE A 21 34.29 -1.88 -5.23
C ILE A 21 33.65 -0.57 -4.81
N THR A 22 33.31 0.29 -5.77
CA THR A 22 32.52 1.50 -5.50
C THR A 22 31.15 1.11 -4.97
N ALA A 23 30.72 1.80 -3.92
CA ALA A 23 29.42 1.62 -3.30
C ALA A 23 28.57 2.87 -3.40
N THR A 24 27.26 2.68 -3.48
CA THR A 24 26.25 3.72 -3.48
C THR A 24 25.61 3.85 -2.11
N VAL A 25 25.51 5.08 -1.58
CA VAL A 25 24.83 5.37 -0.32
C VAL A 25 23.90 6.57 -0.51
N PRO A 26 22.59 6.45 -0.28
CA PRO A 26 21.86 5.23 0.09
C PRO A 26 21.94 4.13 -0.95
N GLY A 27 22.02 2.87 -0.50
CA GLY A 27 22.13 1.71 -1.37
C GLY A 27 22.20 0.39 -0.60
N SER A 28 22.65 -0.65 -1.28
CA SER A 28 22.72 -1.97 -0.68
C SER A 28 23.80 -2.84 -1.33
N VAL A 29 24.16 -3.93 -0.64
CA VAL A 29 25.17 -4.89 -1.12
C VAL A 29 24.80 -5.46 -2.48
N TYR A 30 23.53 -5.89 -2.67
CA TYR A 30 23.12 -6.40 -3.97
C TYR A 30 23.20 -5.33 -5.07
N GLY A 31 22.75 -4.11 -4.77
CA GLY A 31 22.84 -2.99 -5.71
C GLY A 31 24.28 -2.71 -6.16
N ASP A 32 25.22 -2.69 -5.23
CA ASP A 32 26.62 -2.42 -5.51
C ASP A 32 27.32 -3.59 -6.24
N LEU A 33 27.03 -4.85 -5.86
CA LEU A 33 27.54 -6.02 -6.56
C LEU A 33 27.01 -6.10 -7.99
N LEU A 34 25.75 -5.78 -8.22
CA LEU A 34 25.13 -5.74 -9.53
C LEU A 34 25.79 -4.65 -10.40
N GLN A 35 25.95 -3.46 -9.86
CA GLN A 35 26.61 -2.34 -10.56
C GLN A 35 28.06 -2.66 -10.91
N ALA A 36 28.77 -3.38 -10.06
CA ALA A 36 30.16 -3.81 -10.29
C ALA A 36 30.28 -5.02 -11.23
N GLY A 37 29.18 -5.60 -11.70
CA GLY A 37 29.18 -6.82 -12.51
C GLY A 37 29.67 -8.07 -11.79
N LYS A 38 29.54 -8.08 -10.46
CA LYS A 38 29.93 -9.20 -9.57
C LYS A 38 28.75 -10.08 -9.15
N MET A 39 27.56 -9.71 -9.58
CA MET A 39 26.31 -10.45 -9.41
C MET A 39 25.49 -10.31 -10.70
N GLU A 40 24.88 -11.40 -11.13
CA GLU A 40 23.86 -11.36 -12.17
C GLU A 40 22.57 -10.74 -11.60
N ASP A 41 21.69 -10.23 -12.48
CA ASP A 41 20.40 -9.69 -12.04
C ASP A 41 19.61 -10.77 -11.28
N PRO A 42 19.30 -10.56 -9.98
CA PRO A 42 18.63 -11.57 -9.17
C PRO A 42 17.20 -11.84 -9.61
N PHE A 43 16.61 -10.96 -10.43
CA PHE A 43 15.28 -11.13 -10.98
C PHE A 43 15.25 -11.90 -12.30
N TRP A 44 16.42 -12.18 -12.87
CA TRP A 44 16.52 -12.97 -14.11
C TRP A 44 16.51 -14.46 -13.81
N LYS A 45 15.50 -15.16 -14.35
CA LYS A 45 15.31 -16.63 -14.20
C LYS A 45 15.30 -17.02 -12.72
N ASP A 46 16.24 -17.85 -12.31
CA ASP A 46 16.41 -18.35 -10.94
C ASP A 46 17.69 -17.84 -10.25
N ASN A 47 18.24 -16.73 -10.73
CA ASN A 47 19.45 -16.10 -10.18
C ASN A 47 19.30 -15.69 -8.72
N GLU A 48 18.07 -15.53 -8.21
CA GLU A 48 17.77 -15.39 -6.80
C GLU A 48 18.51 -16.41 -5.93
N ILE A 49 18.65 -17.66 -6.43
CA ILE A 49 19.31 -18.75 -5.70
C ILE A 49 20.79 -18.45 -5.48
N GLU A 50 21.46 -17.90 -6.48
CA GLU A 50 22.88 -17.55 -6.36
C GLU A 50 23.05 -16.23 -5.60
N ALA A 51 22.15 -15.27 -5.79
CA ALA A 51 22.15 -14.03 -5.02
C ALA A 51 22.00 -14.28 -3.52
N LEU A 52 21.09 -15.18 -3.12
CA LEU A 52 20.90 -15.54 -1.72
C LEU A 52 22.21 -16.01 -1.04
N LYS A 53 23.07 -16.76 -1.75
CA LYS A 53 24.34 -17.26 -1.20
C LYS A 53 25.34 -16.13 -0.89
N LEU A 54 25.21 -14.97 -1.54
CA LEU A 54 26.05 -13.81 -1.28
C LEU A 54 25.78 -13.25 0.11
N MET A 55 24.58 -13.44 0.65
CA MET A 55 24.24 -12.99 2.02
C MET A 55 24.73 -13.94 3.11
N ASP A 56 25.38 -15.03 2.77
CA ASP A 56 26.13 -15.86 3.73
C ASP A 56 27.47 -15.22 4.13
N TYR A 57 27.82 -14.07 3.61
CA TYR A 57 29.07 -13.36 3.90
C TYR A 57 28.79 -12.05 4.63
N ASP A 58 29.80 -11.64 5.40
CA ASP A 58 29.81 -10.30 5.98
C ASP A 58 30.38 -9.31 4.95
N TYR A 59 29.98 -8.02 5.08
CA TYR A 59 30.41 -6.96 4.19
C TYR A 59 30.87 -5.75 4.99
N GLU A 60 31.88 -5.04 4.47
CA GLU A 60 32.34 -3.80 5.06
C GLU A 60 32.23 -2.66 4.05
N TYR A 61 31.58 -1.58 4.48
CA TYR A 61 31.52 -0.29 3.79
C TYR A 61 32.50 0.67 4.42
N ARG A 62 33.19 1.47 3.62
CA ARG A 62 33.99 2.55 4.11
C ARG A 62 33.92 3.78 3.23
N THR A 63 34.14 4.95 3.84
CA THR A 63 34.34 6.21 3.13
C THR A 63 35.37 7.05 3.85
N SER A 64 35.98 7.97 3.11
CA SER A 64 36.85 9.00 3.67
C SER A 64 36.30 10.39 3.37
N PHE A 65 36.37 11.28 4.35
CA PHE A 65 35.83 12.64 4.22
C PHE A 65 36.62 13.63 5.08
N SER A 66 36.44 14.91 4.77
CA SER A 66 36.98 16.03 5.54
C SER A 66 35.87 16.84 6.18
N CYS A 67 36.15 17.45 7.30
CA CYS A 67 35.26 18.37 8.01
C CYS A 67 35.76 19.80 7.87
N ASP A 68 34.86 20.74 7.69
CA ASP A 68 35.18 22.15 7.73
C ASP A 68 35.32 22.66 9.18
N ASP A 69 35.99 23.82 9.34
CA ASP A 69 36.22 24.43 10.65
C ASP A 69 34.94 24.83 11.35
N GLU A 70 33.85 25.11 10.60
CA GLU A 70 32.54 25.46 11.15
C GLU A 70 31.90 24.26 11.83
N LEU A 71 31.89 23.09 11.19
CA LEU A 71 31.38 21.85 11.78
C LEU A 71 32.17 21.46 13.01
N LEU A 72 33.51 21.49 12.92
CA LEU A 72 34.40 21.19 14.06
C LEU A 72 34.27 22.21 15.21
N GLY A 73 33.86 23.45 14.89
CA GLY A 73 33.59 24.51 15.86
C GLY A 73 32.28 24.33 16.62
N SER A 74 31.35 23.55 16.13
CA SER A 74 30.04 23.30 16.77
C SER A 74 30.18 22.72 18.18
N ASP A 75 29.26 22.99 19.06
CA ASP A 75 29.29 22.53 20.46
C ASP A 75 29.19 21.00 20.56
N GLU A 76 28.44 20.36 19.62
CA GLU A 76 28.39 18.92 19.45
C GLU A 76 28.34 18.56 17.96
N VAL A 77 28.84 17.37 17.61
CA VAL A 77 28.67 16.81 16.26
C VAL A 77 28.13 15.39 16.39
N ILE A 78 26.98 15.16 15.75
CA ILE A 78 26.31 13.85 15.70
C ILE A 78 26.49 13.25 14.30
N LEU A 79 26.93 12.00 14.23
CA LEU A 79 26.87 11.17 13.05
C LEU A 79 25.52 10.46 13.08
N ARG A 80 24.68 10.72 12.07
CA ARG A 80 23.34 10.16 11.94
C ARG A 80 23.25 9.25 10.72
N PHE A 81 22.78 8.01 10.95
CA PHE A 81 22.35 7.09 9.92
C PHE A 81 20.82 7.01 9.99
N GLU A 82 20.14 7.39 8.93
CA GLU A 82 18.67 7.33 8.87
C GLU A 82 18.13 5.91 8.67
N GLY A 83 19.02 4.94 8.34
CA GLY A 83 18.71 3.52 8.28
C GLY A 83 19.93 2.66 7.94
N LEU A 84 20.15 1.61 8.72
CA LEU A 84 21.17 0.57 8.50
C LEU A 84 20.46 -0.79 8.40
N ASP A 85 20.67 -1.54 7.34
CA ASP A 85 20.07 -2.85 7.10
C ASP A 85 21.13 -3.95 7.18
N THR A 86 21.30 -4.60 8.32
CA THR A 86 20.55 -4.53 9.57
C THR A 86 21.51 -4.58 10.76
N ILE A 87 22.30 -5.68 10.88
CA ILE A 87 23.21 -5.91 11.98
C ILE A 87 24.58 -5.32 11.61
N ALA A 88 24.97 -4.25 12.29
CA ALA A 88 26.19 -3.55 11.90
C ALA A 88 27.00 -3.01 13.08
N ASP A 89 28.33 -3.01 12.95
CA ASP A 89 29.24 -2.29 13.81
C ASP A 89 29.75 -1.03 13.10
N ILE A 90 29.71 0.10 13.79
CA ILE A 90 30.10 1.41 13.25
C ILE A 90 31.41 1.85 13.88
N THR A 91 32.37 2.23 13.03
CA THR A 91 33.71 2.68 13.46
C THR A 91 34.11 3.96 12.76
N LEU A 92 34.58 4.95 13.50
CA LEU A 92 35.14 6.20 12.98
C LEU A 92 36.60 6.38 13.46
N ASN A 93 37.51 6.55 12.52
CA ASN A 93 38.96 6.74 12.81
C ASN A 93 39.56 5.64 13.70
N GLY A 94 39.04 4.39 13.58
CA GLY A 94 39.46 3.25 14.38
C GLY A 94 38.80 3.15 15.76
N VAL A 95 37.91 4.07 16.11
CA VAL A 95 37.13 4.04 17.35
C VAL A 95 35.75 3.43 17.08
N LYS A 96 35.40 2.36 17.76
CA LYS A 96 34.03 1.78 17.67
C LYS A 96 33.05 2.74 18.32
N LEU A 97 32.07 3.23 17.53
CA LEU A 97 31.01 4.13 17.98
C LEU A 97 29.84 3.37 18.59
N GLY A 98 29.45 2.24 17.96
CA GLY A 98 28.31 1.49 18.42
C GLY A 98 27.96 0.30 17.54
N HIS A 99 26.77 -0.22 17.78
CA HIS A 99 26.17 -1.37 17.10
C HIS A 99 24.74 -1.03 16.69
N ALA A 100 24.34 -1.45 15.50
CA ALA A 100 22.97 -1.34 15.00
C ALA A 100 22.41 -2.74 14.77
N ASP A 101 21.11 -2.93 15.08
CA ASP A 101 20.42 -4.21 14.99
C ASP A 101 18.95 -4.09 14.54
N ASN A 102 18.59 -2.96 13.91
CA ASN A 102 17.22 -2.66 13.47
C ASN A 102 17.22 -1.71 12.27
N MET A 103 16.71 -2.16 11.12
CA MET A 103 16.68 -1.34 9.91
C MET A 103 15.66 -0.19 9.96
N HIS A 104 14.68 -0.27 10.86
CA HIS A 104 13.57 0.69 10.97
C HIS A 104 13.88 1.87 11.89
N ARG A 105 15.12 1.97 12.41
CA ARG A 105 15.56 2.98 13.35
C ARG A 105 16.55 3.95 12.74
N THR A 106 16.55 5.18 13.26
CA THR A 106 17.63 6.14 13.10
C THR A 106 18.71 5.87 14.16
N TRP A 107 19.97 5.85 13.74
CA TRP A 107 21.12 5.61 14.62
C TRP A 107 21.99 6.85 14.71
N GLU A 108 22.25 7.30 15.93
CA GLU A 108 22.98 8.54 16.21
C GLU A 108 24.16 8.31 17.16
N TYR A 109 25.29 8.87 16.80
CA TYR A 109 26.54 8.77 17.57
C TYR A 109 27.19 10.13 17.71
N SER A 110 27.51 10.54 18.95
CA SER A 110 28.31 11.72 19.18
C SER A 110 29.74 11.46 18.75
N VAL A 111 30.28 12.28 17.85
CA VAL A 111 31.55 12.03 17.17
C VAL A 111 32.53 13.18 17.26
N LYS A 112 32.16 14.30 17.90
CA LYS A 112 33.00 15.51 17.96
C LYS A 112 34.43 15.23 18.40
N ASP A 113 34.64 14.41 19.45
CA ASP A 113 35.93 14.10 20.00
C ASP A 113 36.76 13.14 19.12
N THR A 114 36.15 12.49 18.15
CA THR A 114 36.76 11.50 17.26
C THR A 114 37.06 12.08 15.88
N LEU A 115 36.35 13.16 15.49
CA LEU A 115 36.53 13.82 14.20
C LEU A 115 37.90 14.53 14.08
N LYS A 116 38.39 14.52 12.84
CA LYS A 116 39.57 15.25 12.39
C LYS A 116 39.19 16.23 11.29
N GLN A 117 40.04 17.22 11.02
CA GLN A 117 39.83 18.16 9.93
C GLN A 117 39.90 17.48 8.55
N SER A 118 40.78 16.49 8.38
CA SER A 118 40.91 15.72 7.14
C SER A 118 41.13 14.24 7.44
N ASP A 119 40.97 13.44 6.40
CA ASP A 119 41.23 11.99 6.40
C ASP A 119 40.47 11.24 7.49
N ASN A 120 39.21 11.64 7.72
CA ASN A 120 38.32 10.83 8.54
C ASN A 120 37.95 9.56 7.77
N ILE A 121 38.07 8.42 8.42
CA ILE A 121 37.67 7.12 7.87
C ILE A 121 36.49 6.63 8.67
N LEU A 122 35.35 6.52 8.01
CA LEU A 122 34.11 5.91 8.55
C LEU A 122 33.93 4.52 7.93
N SER A 123 33.80 3.52 8.78
CA SER A 123 33.61 2.13 8.39
C SER A 123 32.34 1.57 9.05
N VAL A 124 31.55 0.82 8.28
CA VAL A 124 30.35 0.11 8.72
C VAL A 124 30.48 -1.35 8.33
N TYR A 125 30.61 -2.22 9.32
CA TYR A 125 30.74 -3.66 9.14
C TYR A 125 29.38 -4.33 9.30
N PHE A 126 28.84 -4.92 8.25
CA PHE A 126 27.58 -5.63 8.25
C PHE A 126 27.79 -7.13 8.41
N TYR A 127 27.10 -7.71 9.38
CA TYR A 127 27.07 -9.15 9.60
C TYR A 127 26.05 -9.79 8.66
N SER A 128 26.34 -11.01 8.24
CA SER A 128 25.47 -11.83 7.40
C SER A 128 24.06 -12.00 8.02
N PRO A 129 22.99 -11.52 7.35
CA PRO A 129 21.63 -11.68 7.86
C PRO A 129 21.19 -13.15 7.89
N THR A 130 21.63 -13.96 6.92
CA THR A 130 21.27 -15.39 6.83
C THR A 130 21.91 -16.22 7.93
N LYS A 131 23.19 -15.99 8.23
CA LYS A 131 23.87 -16.64 9.37
C LYS A 131 23.28 -16.20 10.70
N PHE A 132 22.99 -14.92 10.84
CA PHE A 132 22.42 -14.36 12.06
C PHE A 132 21.07 -15.04 12.39
N ILE A 133 20.14 -15.12 11.43
CA ILE A 133 18.84 -15.73 11.66
C ILE A 133 18.96 -17.24 11.89
N ALA A 134 19.85 -17.94 11.20
CA ALA A 134 20.09 -19.36 11.39
C ALA A 134 20.60 -19.67 12.80
N ASP A 135 21.59 -18.92 13.29
CA ASP A 135 22.14 -19.05 14.63
C ASP A 135 21.11 -18.69 15.72
N ALA A 136 20.30 -17.66 15.50
CA ALA A 136 19.25 -17.25 16.42
C ALA A 136 18.14 -18.33 16.49
N PHE A 137 17.70 -18.84 15.35
CA PHE A 137 16.69 -19.89 15.28
C PHE A 137 17.16 -21.20 15.93
N ALA A 138 18.44 -21.55 15.76
CA ALA A 138 19.02 -22.74 16.41
C ALA A 138 18.99 -22.62 17.95
N LYS A 139 19.09 -21.41 18.50
CA LYS A 139 19.03 -21.12 19.95
C LYS A 139 17.59 -21.05 20.46
N ALA A 140 16.71 -20.42 19.69
CA ALA A 140 15.31 -20.20 20.02
C ALA A 140 14.44 -20.36 18.77
N PRO A 141 13.84 -21.54 18.52
CA PRO A 141 13.12 -21.84 17.29
C PRO A 141 11.71 -21.20 17.29
N THR A 142 11.66 -19.89 17.31
CA THR A 142 10.45 -19.07 17.21
C THR A 142 9.97 -19.04 15.75
N ARG A 143 8.68 -19.21 15.52
CA ARG A 143 8.12 -19.52 14.20
C ARG A 143 7.27 -18.39 13.65
N GLY A 144 7.11 -18.39 12.33
CA GLY A 144 6.20 -17.55 11.56
C GLY A 144 5.77 -18.26 10.29
N THR A 145 5.38 -17.51 9.25
CA THR A 145 5.01 -18.06 7.96
C THR A 145 6.13 -18.95 7.40
N GLU A 146 5.72 -20.03 6.74
CA GLU A 146 6.63 -20.98 6.11
C GLU A 146 7.19 -20.46 4.77
N ASP A 147 6.63 -19.37 4.25
CA ASP A 147 7.11 -18.73 3.02
C ASP A 147 8.43 -17.98 3.22
N ALA A 148 8.71 -17.55 4.44
CA ALA A 148 9.95 -16.88 4.81
C ALA A 148 10.99 -17.86 5.41
N MET A 149 12.27 -17.48 5.33
CA MET A 149 13.37 -18.28 5.91
C MET A 149 13.22 -18.39 7.43
N ASN A 150 13.47 -19.59 7.97
CA ASN A 150 13.43 -19.82 9.41
C ASN A 150 14.32 -18.84 10.17
N GLY A 151 13.78 -18.26 11.24
CA GLY A 151 14.51 -17.32 12.08
C GLY A 151 14.37 -15.84 11.67
N PHE A 152 13.64 -15.52 10.61
CA PHE A 152 13.39 -14.14 10.18
C PHE A 152 12.82 -13.26 11.30
N VAL A 153 12.12 -13.83 12.26
CA VAL A 153 11.53 -13.13 13.41
C VAL A 153 12.58 -12.60 14.41
N HIS A 154 13.82 -13.06 14.35
CA HIS A 154 14.89 -12.66 15.27
C HIS A 154 15.64 -11.39 14.84
N ILE A 155 15.38 -10.88 13.64
CA ILE A 155 16.01 -9.69 13.10
C ILE A 155 14.94 -8.64 12.78
N ARG A 156 15.20 -7.39 13.15
CA ARG A 156 14.30 -6.27 12.83
C ARG A 156 14.60 -5.73 11.43
N LYS A 157 14.14 -6.49 10.44
CA LYS A 157 14.29 -6.24 9.01
C LYS A 157 12.95 -6.48 8.32
N ALA A 158 12.72 -5.86 7.17
CA ALA A 158 11.55 -6.14 6.33
C ALA A 158 11.41 -7.65 6.12
N HIS A 159 10.37 -8.24 6.69
CA HIS A 159 10.21 -9.70 6.74
C HIS A 159 10.10 -10.34 5.37
N CYS A 160 9.44 -9.64 4.42
CA CYS A 160 9.28 -10.12 3.05
C CYS A 160 10.60 -10.28 2.29
N MET A 161 11.69 -9.67 2.73
CA MET A 161 13.01 -9.87 2.13
C MET A 161 13.57 -11.28 2.36
N PHE A 162 13.07 -11.98 3.38
CA PHE A 162 13.39 -13.40 3.62
C PHE A 162 12.50 -14.36 2.84
N GLY A 163 11.72 -13.85 1.91
CA GLY A 163 10.70 -14.58 1.14
C GLY A 163 9.29 -14.36 1.68
N TRP A 164 8.35 -14.42 0.77
CA TRP A 164 6.90 -14.39 1.03
C TRP A 164 6.19 -15.16 -0.06
N ASP A 165 4.86 -15.40 0.07
CA ASP A 165 4.10 -16.11 -0.97
C ASP A 165 3.89 -15.29 -2.26
N TRP A 166 4.53 -14.11 -2.33
CA TRP A 166 4.72 -13.24 -3.50
C TRP A 166 6.15 -12.69 -3.59
N GLY A 167 6.99 -12.85 -2.56
CA GLY A 167 8.30 -12.21 -2.41
C GLY A 167 9.47 -13.15 -2.67
N ALA A 168 10.55 -12.63 -3.25
CA ALA A 168 11.79 -13.36 -3.42
C ALA A 168 12.57 -13.49 -2.09
N HIS A 169 13.45 -14.49 -1.98
CA HIS A 169 14.39 -14.65 -0.87
C HIS A 169 15.66 -13.85 -1.15
N LEU A 170 15.59 -12.54 -0.91
CA LEU A 170 16.68 -11.60 -1.16
C LEU A 170 16.92 -10.72 0.08
N PRO A 171 17.41 -11.29 1.19
CA PRO A 171 17.65 -10.56 2.44
C PRO A 171 18.89 -9.70 2.33
N ASP A 172 18.86 -8.63 1.57
CA ASP A 172 19.97 -7.69 1.33
C ASP A 172 20.56 -7.09 2.61
N ALA A 173 21.61 -6.32 2.52
CA ALA A 173 22.25 -5.58 3.60
C ALA A 173 22.79 -4.25 3.08
N GLY A 174 22.98 -3.26 3.95
CA GLY A 174 23.63 -2.03 3.53
C GLY A 174 23.17 -0.76 4.23
N ILE A 175 23.72 0.37 3.78
CA ILE A 175 23.34 1.70 4.25
C ILE A 175 22.18 2.19 3.36
N TRP A 176 20.95 1.81 3.70
CA TRP A 176 19.80 1.98 2.81
C TRP A 176 19.13 3.34 2.87
N ARG A 177 19.50 4.17 3.84
CA ARG A 177 19.05 5.57 3.99
C ARG A 177 20.25 6.51 4.19
N PRO A 178 20.04 7.84 4.05
CA PRO A 178 21.15 8.80 4.09
C PRO A 178 21.98 8.77 5.38
N VAL A 179 23.26 9.15 5.21
CA VAL A 179 24.21 9.39 6.31
C VAL A 179 24.54 10.87 6.37
N SER A 180 24.55 11.46 7.56
CA SER A 180 24.87 12.88 7.73
C SER A 180 25.63 13.16 9.03
N LEU A 181 26.40 14.24 9.01
CA LEU A 181 26.95 14.89 10.19
C LEU A 181 26.11 16.10 10.53
N LEU A 182 25.70 16.19 11.78
CA LEU A 182 24.92 17.29 12.32
C LEU A 182 25.80 18.12 13.28
N GLY A 183 26.15 19.33 12.87
CA GLY A 183 26.82 20.30 13.73
C GLY A 183 25.77 21.08 14.53
N ILE A 184 25.86 20.97 15.84
CA ILE A 184 24.89 21.51 16.78
C ILE A 184 25.53 22.55 17.67
N ASP A 185 24.95 23.75 17.67
CA ASP A 185 25.31 24.83 18.56
C ASP A 185 24.22 25.05 19.57
N THR A 186 24.50 24.84 20.86
CA THR A 186 23.60 25.01 22.00
C THR A 186 22.53 23.91 22.09
N ALA A 187 21.58 23.82 21.12
CA ALA A 187 20.44 22.91 21.13
C ALA A 187 19.88 22.66 19.74
N TRP A 188 19.04 21.61 19.59
CA TRP A 188 18.31 21.34 18.37
C TRP A 188 16.89 20.87 18.67
N ILE A 189 16.04 20.87 17.64
CA ILE A 189 14.66 20.34 17.70
C ILE A 189 14.71 18.89 17.24
N ASP A 190 14.52 17.94 18.16
CA ASP A 190 14.43 16.52 17.86
C ASP A 190 13.16 16.20 17.10
N SER A 191 12.04 16.67 17.59
CA SER A 191 10.72 16.50 16.97
C SER A 191 9.75 17.60 17.37
N VAL A 192 8.63 17.71 16.67
CA VAL A 192 7.53 18.60 17.06
C VAL A 192 6.23 17.80 17.13
N GLU A 193 5.57 17.82 18.28
CA GLU A 193 4.19 17.35 18.39
C GLU A 193 3.24 18.53 18.14
N ILE A 194 2.25 18.32 17.25
CA ILE A 194 1.19 19.30 16.97
C ILE A 194 -0.14 18.65 17.26
N LEU A 195 -0.81 19.09 18.33
CA LEU A 195 -2.16 18.66 18.67
C LEU A 195 -3.18 19.68 18.15
N GLN A 196 -4.24 19.19 17.54
CA GLN A 196 -5.28 20.01 16.92
C GLN A 196 -6.57 19.93 17.74
N HIS A 197 -7.08 21.08 18.20
CA HIS A 197 -8.30 21.20 18.99
C HIS A 197 -9.33 22.02 18.23
N TYR A 198 -10.43 21.39 17.83
CA TYR A 198 -11.43 22.00 16.95
C TYR A 198 -12.54 22.67 17.76
N GLY A 199 -12.79 23.96 17.45
CA GLY A 199 -14.00 24.71 17.80
C GLY A 199 -15.05 24.60 16.69
N GLN A 200 -16.10 25.46 16.76
CA GLN A 200 -17.16 25.47 15.75
C GLN A 200 -16.62 26.00 14.39
N ASP A 201 -15.87 27.10 14.41
CA ASP A 201 -15.33 27.77 13.22
C ASP A 201 -13.83 28.07 13.42
N SER A 202 -13.11 27.30 14.20
CA SER A 202 -11.71 27.55 14.54
C SER A 202 -10.96 26.27 14.90
N VAL A 203 -9.66 26.32 14.82
CA VAL A 203 -8.76 25.31 15.36
C VAL A 203 -7.67 25.94 16.21
N GLU A 204 -7.37 25.33 17.33
CA GLU A 204 -6.21 25.66 18.16
C GLU A 204 -5.12 24.60 17.96
N LEU A 205 -3.90 25.02 17.65
CA LEU A 205 -2.73 24.16 17.56
C LEU A 205 -1.94 24.27 18.85
N ASP A 206 -1.77 23.14 19.53
CA ASP A 206 -0.84 23.00 20.66
C ASP A 206 0.46 22.44 20.08
N ILE A 207 1.47 23.32 19.94
CA ILE A 207 2.75 23.01 19.30
C ILE A 207 3.81 22.79 20.37
N LYS A 208 4.33 21.56 20.45
CA LYS A 208 5.28 21.12 21.48
C LYS A 208 6.58 20.65 20.83
N PRO A 209 7.58 21.51 20.68
CA PRO A 209 8.90 21.07 20.25
C PRO A 209 9.59 20.26 21.37
N GLU A 210 10.15 19.14 21.02
CA GLU A 210 11.09 18.40 21.85
C GLU A 210 12.50 18.93 21.56
N ILE A 211 13.08 19.61 22.54
CA ILE A 211 14.37 20.30 22.39
C ILE A 211 15.45 19.52 23.14
N GLU A 212 16.49 19.16 22.44
CA GLU A 212 17.67 18.56 23.03
C GLU A 212 18.85 19.56 23.06
N PHE A 213 19.70 19.44 24.07
CA PHE A 213 20.83 20.33 24.27
C PHE A 213 22.17 19.62 24.00
N ALA A 214 23.08 20.31 23.35
CA ALA A 214 24.42 19.82 23.20
C ALA A 214 25.04 19.50 24.57
N ARG A 215 25.81 18.41 24.66
CA ARG A 215 26.37 17.88 25.93
C ARG A 215 27.06 18.93 26.79
N LYS A 216 27.73 19.89 26.16
CA LYS A 216 28.39 21.00 26.82
C LYS A 216 27.43 21.87 27.64
N HIS A 217 26.15 21.93 27.28
CA HIS A 217 25.14 22.77 27.89
C HIS A 217 24.23 22.01 28.88
N ILE A 218 24.37 20.69 28.96
CA ILE A 218 23.59 19.89 29.92
C ILE A 218 24.05 20.23 31.34
N GLY A 219 23.13 20.80 32.14
CA GLY A 219 23.42 21.18 33.53
C GLY A 219 23.98 22.56 33.73
N SER A 220 24.29 23.32 32.68
CA SER A 220 24.77 24.72 32.78
C SER A 220 23.53 25.65 32.79
N GLY A 221 22.93 25.86 33.95
CA GLY A 221 21.66 26.60 34.10
C GLY A 221 21.65 28.07 33.69
N SER A 222 22.67 28.59 33.01
CA SER A 222 22.79 30.01 32.64
C SER A 222 22.52 30.32 31.15
N GLU A 223 22.66 29.35 30.25
CA GLU A 223 22.45 29.58 28.80
C GLU A 223 21.14 28.96 28.28
N THR A 224 20.61 27.96 28.96
CA THR A 224 19.36 27.28 28.57
C THR A 224 18.10 28.14 28.72
N GLY A 225 18.14 29.18 29.56
CA GLY A 225 16.99 30.11 29.73
C GLY A 225 16.86 31.21 28.69
N GLN A 226 17.65 31.22 27.62
CA GLN A 226 17.72 32.29 26.61
C GLN A 226 17.19 31.90 25.23
N LEU A 227 16.69 30.66 25.05
CA LEU A 227 16.12 30.22 23.78
C LEU A 227 14.61 30.45 23.74
N GLY A 228 14.13 31.09 22.70
CA GLY A 228 12.71 31.23 22.36
C GLY A 228 12.29 30.27 21.26
N VAL A 229 11.02 29.96 21.20
CA VAL A 229 10.42 29.19 20.10
C VAL A 229 9.59 30.15 19.25
N ARG A 230 9.97 30.34 18.00
CA ARG A 230 9.16 31.10 17.03
C ARG A 230 8.36 30.14 16.16
N VAL A 231 7.05 30.35 16.10
CA VAL A 231 6.16 29.59 15.24
C VAL A 231 5.67 30.47 14.10
N ARG A 232 5.76 29.94 12.89
CA ARG A 232 5.16 30.53 11.68
C ARG A 232 4.20 29.53 11.05
N VAL A 233 3.04 30.02 10.63
CA VAL A 233 2.05 29.23 9.91
C VAL A 233 1.72 29.94 8.60
N ILE A 234 1.85 29.19 7.50
CA ILE A 234 1.47 29.65 6.16
C ILE A 234 0.24 28.85 5.75
N ASP A 235 -0.80 29.52 5.27
CA ASP A 235 -2.04 28.91 4.83
C ASP A 235 -1.88 28.20 3.46
N PRO A 236 -2.88 27.43 2.99
CA PRO A 236 -2.82 26.76 1.69
C PRO A 236 -2.70 27.71 0.49
N ALA A 237 -3.07 29.00 0.64
CA ALA A 237 -2.92 30.01 -0.39
C ALA A 237 -1.51 30.67 -0.41
N GLY A 238 -0.64 30.30 0.54
CA GLY A 238 0.72 30.84 0.65
C GLY A 238 0.85 32.10 1.51
N ASN A 239 -0.18 32.49 2.26
CA ASN A 239 -0.12 33.65 3.14
C ASN A 239 0.41 33.26 4.51
N GLU A 240 1.34 34.05 5.06
CA GLU A 240 1.75 33.90 6.46
C GLU A 240 0.65 34.46 7.36
N ILE A 241 -0.06 33.54 8.04
CA ILE A 241 -1.18 33.90 8.93
C ILE A 241 -0.74 33.99 10.40
N ILE A 242 0.34 33.36 10.79
CA ILE A 242 0.91 33.39 12.13
C ILE A 242 2.43 33.58 12.04
N ASN A 243 2.95 34.49 12.86
CA ASN A 243 4.39 34.66 13.13
C ASN A 243 4.55 35.16 14.55
N LYS A 244 4.86 34.25 15.47
CA LYS A 244 4.82 34.54 16.90
C LYS A 244 5.97 33.87 17.62
N ILE A 245 6.63 34.58 18.53
CA ILE A 245 7.54 33.98 19.50
C ILE A 245 6.73 33.51 20.69
N LEU A 246 6.83 32.21 21.01
CA LEU A 246 6.19 31.59 22.14
C LEU A 246 7.13 31.67 23.36
N ASN A 247 6.61 32.10 24.49
CA ASN A 247 7.28 31.94 25.80
C ASN A 247 6.85 30.61 26.39
N GLU A 248 7.55 30.10 27.39
CA GLU A 248 7.29 28.79 28.03
C GLU A 248 5.81 28.53 28.39
N ASP A 249 5.05 29.60 28.70
CA ASP A 249 3.62 29.52 29.01
C ASP A 249 2.68 29.64 27.79
N ASN A 250 3.18 29.93 26.58
CA ASN A 250 2.36 30.30 25.43
C ASN A 250 2.34 29.23 24.30
N THR A 251 2.82 28.02 24.55
CA THR A 251 2.81 26.92 23.56
C THR A 251 1.41 26.50 23.11
N LYS A 252 0.35 26.91 23.81
CA LYS A 252 -1.02 26.47 23.61
C LYS A 252 -1.96 27.43 22.87
N ASN A 253 -1.47 28.43 22.15
CA ASN A 253 -2.36 29.46 21.60
C ASN A 253 -2.03 29.87 20.15
N ILE A 254 -1.88 28.90 19.26
CA ILE A 254 -1.91 29.16 17.82
C ILE A 254 -3.35 28.97 17.36
N HIS A 255 -4.11 30.06 17.27
CA HIS A 255 -5.51 30.06 16.89
C HIS A 255 -5.64 30.37 15.39
N ILE A 256 -6.41 29.58 14.66
CA ILE A 256 -6.73 29.76 13.25
C ILE A 256 -8.25 29.81 13.11
N ASP A 257 -8.76 30.97 12.67
CA ASP A 257 -10.17 31.17 12.36
C ASP A 257 -10.52 30.64 10.98
N ASN A 258 -11.70 30.04 10.82
CA ASN A 258 -12.23 29.53 9.57
C ASN A 258 -11.21 28.66 8.81
N PRO A 259 -10.68 27.57 9.42
CA PRO A 259 -9.64 26.75 8.84
C PRO A 259 -10.12 26.08 7.55
N GLN A 260 -9.24 26.06 6.53
CA GLN A 260 -9.45 25.25 5.34
C GLN A 260 -9.07 23.79 5.70
N LEU A 261 -10.08 22.94 5.83
CA LEU A 261 -9.85 21.56 6.25
C LEU A 261 -9.24 20.73 5.13
N TRP A 262 -8.40 19.78 5.51
CA TRP A 262 -7.93 18.71 4.63
C TRP A 262 -9.00 17.62 4.55
N TRP A 263 -9.23 17.11 3.36
CA TRP A 263 -10.15 16.01 3.09
C TRP A 263 -9.50 14.90 2.27
N PRO A 264 -9.94 13.65 2.44
CA PRO A 264 -9.58 12.59 1.52
C PRO A 264 -10.12 12.87 0.12
N ARG A 265 -9.45 12.28 -0.86
CA ARG A 265 -9.85 12.34 -2.25
C ARG A 265 -11.33 11.95 -2.42
N GLY A 266 -12.07 12.75 -3.20
CA GLY A 266 -13.51 12.57 -3.47
C GLY A 266 -14.44 13.24 -2.47
N TYR A 267 -13.95 13.73 -1.32
CA TYR A 267 -14.77 14.35 -0.27
C TYR A 267 -14.48 15.84 -0.06
N GLY A 268 -13.44 16.38 -0.63
CA GLY A 268 -13.05 17.77 -0.56
C GLY A 268 -11.62 18.00 -1.00
N GLU A 269 -11.10 19.21 -0.70
CA GLU A 269 -9.76 19.64 -1.09
C GLU A 269 -8.68 19.17 -0.10
N GLN A 270 -7.47 18.92 -0.60
CA GLN A 270 -6.31 18.54 0.19
C GLN A 270 -5.53 19.77 0.69
N ASN A 271 -6.18 20.59 1.52
CA ASN A 271 -5.59 21.82 2.04
C ASN A 271 -4.47 21.53 3.04
N LEU A 272 -3.25 21.98 2.74
CA LEU A 272 -2.07 21.78 3.57
C LEU A 272 -1.50 23.12 4.04
N TYR A 273 -1.30 23.23 5.35
CA TYR A 273 -0.65 24.37 5.99
C TYR A 273 0.84 24.07 6.19
N THR A 274 1.71 25.04 5.98
CA THR A 274 3.12 24.89 6.33
C THR A 274 3.34 25.46 7.73
N VAL A 275 3.78 24.62 8.65
CA VAL A 275 4.16 25.00 10.02
C VAL A 275 5.68 24.95 10.14
N SER A 276 6.26 26.08 10.52
CA SER A 276 7.68 26.19 10.86
C SER A 276 7.86 26.53 12.31
N VAL A 277 8.76 25.81 12.98
CA VAL A 277 9.16 26.01 14.37
C VAL A 277 10.65 26.31 14.37
N ASP A 278 11.01 27.54 14.70
CA ASP A 278 12.41 27.98 14.83
C ASP A 278 12.81 28.05 16.29
N LEU A 279 13.95 27.48 16.64
CA LEU A 279 14.60 27.72 17.91
C LEU A 279 15.47 28.97 17.79
N VAL A 280 15.18 30.00 18.54
CA VAL A 280 15.79 31.33 18.36
C VAL A 280 16.47 31.85 19.62
N LYS A 281 17.60 32.55 19.46
CA LYS A 281 18.26 33.31 20.55
C LYS A 281 17.54 34.65 20.77
N ASN A 282 17.85 35.32 21.89
CA ASN A 282 17.27 36.61 22.23
C ASN A 282 17.56 37.71 21.19
N ASP A 283 18.61 37.58 20.41
CA ASP A 283 18.98 38.50 19.33
C ASP A 283 18.26 38.18 18.00
N GLY A 284 17.40 37.15 17.99
CA GLY A 284 16.65 36.69 16.80
C GLY A 284 17.40 35.68 15.93
N THR A 285 18.62 35.30 16.27
CA THR A 285 19.39 34.29 15.54
C THR A 285 18.71 32.93 15.64
N VAL A 286 18.47 32.29 14.48
CA VAL A 286 17.91 30.93 14.41
C VAL A 286 19.00 29.93 14.72
N VAL A 287 18.81 29.10 15.72
CA VAL A 287 19.70 28.02 16.14
C VAL A 287 19.38 26.75 15.36
N ASP A 288 18.08 26.43 15.27
CA ASP A 288 17.58 25.29 14.51
C ASP A 288 16.17 25.55 13.99
N ASN A 289 15.76 24.78 13.00
CA ASN A 289 14.46 24.90 12.34
C ASN A 289 13.86 23.52 12.04
N TRP A 290 12.59 23.38 12.37
CA TRP A 290 11.73 22.28 11.92
C TRP A 290 10.60 22.85 11.06
N THR A 291 10.38 22.29 9.88
CA THR A 291 9.31 22.73 8.97
C THR A 291 8.62 21.53 8.33
N ARG A 292 7.30 21.46 8.42
CA ARG A 292 6.47 20.41 7.82
C ARG A 292 5.15 20.99 7.29
N LYS A 293 4.57 20.29 6.31
CA LYS A 293 3.17 20.49 5.91
C LYS A 293 2.27 19.67 6.84
N ILE A 294 1.14 20.24 7.23
CA ILE A 294 0.10 19.54 8.01
C ILE A 294 -1.27 19.80 7.38
N GLY A 295 -2.17 18.84 7.47
CA GLY A 295 -3.59 19.06 7.17
C GLY A 295 -4.35 19.32 8.46
N LEU A 296 -5.22 20.34 8.44
CA LEU A 296 -6.15 20.57 9.53
C LEU A 296 -7.37 19.66 9.35
N ARG A 297 -7.49 18.65 10.18
CA ARG A 297 -8.56 17.65 10.07
C ARG A 297 -8.72 16.86 11.38
N THR A 298 -9.91 16.33 11.63
CA THR A 298 -10.09 15.19 12.53
C THR A 298 -10.14 13.91 11.71
N ILE A 299 -9.49 12.85 12.20
CA ILE A 299 -9.58 11.53 11.60
C ILE A 299 -9.54 10.47 12.69
N THR A 300 -10.50 9.54 12.65
CA THR A 300 -10.60 8.43 13.60
C THR A 300 -11.38 7.27 12.98
N MET A 301 -11.53 6.19 13.71
CA MET A 301 -12.45 5.10 13.35
C MET A 301 -13.74 5.23 14.16
N ASP A 302 -14.88 5.37 13.47
CA ASP A 302 -16.20 5.28 14.12
C ASP A 302 -16.50 3.84 14.49
N ARG A 303 -16.73 3.61 15.78
CA ARG A 303 -17.04 2.31 16.38
C ARG A 303 -18.36 2.36 17.14
N THR A 304 -19.34 3.07 16.61
CA THR A 304 -20.67 3.18 17.20
C THR A 304 -21.39 1.84 17.15
N LYS A 305 -22.02 1.44 18.26
CA LYS A 305 -22.87 0.24 18.31
C LYS A 305 -24.16 0.46 17.55
N ASP A 306 -24.51 -0.51 16.74
CA ASP A 306 -25.72 -0.50 15.93
C ASP A 306 -26.50 -1.82 16.01
N LYS A 307 -27.50 -1.98 15.13
CA LYS A 307 -28.36 -3.17 15.08
C LYS A 307 -27.66 -4.46 14.63
N TRP A 308 -26.47 -4.37 14.07
CA TRP A 308 -25.69 -5.52 13.61
C TRP A 308 -24.54 -5.86 14.55
N GLY A 309 -23.99 -4.88 15.26
CA GLY A 309 -22.86 -5.03 16.16
C GLY A 309 -22.18 -3.72 16.49
N GLU A 310 -21.00 -3.46 15.92
CA GLU A 310 -20.23 -2.24 16.10
C GLU A 310 -19.71 -1.78 14.72
N SER A 311 -19.96 -0.53 14.34
CA SER A 311 -19.45 0.01 13.07
C SER A 311 -17.92 0.02 13.07
N PHE A 312 -17.33 0.06 11.89
CA PHE A 312 -15.90 0.26 11.73
C PHE A 312 -15.66 1.09 10.45
N ALA A 313 -15.74 2.39 10.60
CA ALA A 313 -15.70 3.34 9.49
C ALA A 313 -14.64 4.41 9.70
N THR A 314 -13.87 4.73 8.67
CA THR A 314 -12.98 5.89 8.69
C THR A 314 -13.80 7.15 8.75
N CYS A 315 -13.72 7.89 9.86
CA CYS A 315 -14.44 9.13 10.09
C CYS A 315 -13.49 10.33 9.95
N VAL A 316 -13.71 11.14 8.93
CA VAL A 316 -12.91 12.35 8.65
C VAL A 316 -13.80 13.58 8.77
N ASN A 317 -13.40 14.53 9.62
CA ASN A 317 -14.15 15.78 9.88
C ASN A 317 -15.63 15.52 10.22
N GLY A 318 -15.91 14.41 10.91
CA GLY A 318 -17.26 14.02 11.30
C GLY A 318 -18.07 13.29 10.22
N VAL A 319 -17.46 12.94 9.10
CA VAL A 319 -18.08 12.20 7.99
C VAL A 319 -17.51 10.81 7.89
N ASN A 320 -18.35 9.78 7.95
CA ASN A 320 -17.97 8.40 7.72
C ASN A 320 -17.82 8.14 6.22
N ILE A 321 -16.62 7.79 5.78
CA ILE A 321 -16.28 7.53 4.39
C ILE A 321 -16.16 6.02 4.14
N PHE A 322 -16.53 5.58 2.94
CA PHE A 322 -16.23 4.22 2.50
C PHE A 322 -14.76 4.15 2.05
N ALA A 323 -13.95 3.32 2.70
CA ALA A 323 -12.56 3.13 2.32
C ALA A 323 -12.45 2.34 1.01
N MET A 324 -11.81 2.94 0.02
CA MET A 324 -11.59 2.42 -1.33
C MET A 324 -10.11 2.39 -1.62
N GLY A 325 -9.52 1.20 -1.76
CA GLY A 325 -8.08 1.11 -1.98
C GLY A 325 -7.54 -0.30 -2.00
N ALA A 326 -6.23 -0.41 -1.79
CA ALA A 326 -5.52 -1.68 -1.74
C ALA A 326 -4.35 -1.65 -0.75
N ASP A 327 -3.83 -2.84 -0.45
CA ASP A 327 -2.65 -3.04 0.39
C ASP A 327 -1.38 -2.72 -0.39
N TYR A 328 -0.55 -1.86 0.17
CA TYR A 328 0.76 -1.46 -0.37
C TYR A 328 1.85 -2.29 0.30
N ILE A 329 2.70 -2.90 -0.53
CA ILE A 329 3.90 -3.63 -0.13
C ILE A 329 5.15 -2.87 -0.57
N PRO A 330 6.38 -3.24 -0.15
CA PRO A 330 7.59 -2.63 -0.69
C PRO A 330 7.58 -2.54 -2.22
N GLU A 331 8.10 -1.46 -2.77
CA GLU A 331 8.07 -1.21 -4.22
C GLU A 331 9.13 -2.01 -4.98
N ASP A 332 10.23 -2.39 -4.29
CA ASP A 332 11.33 -3.17 -4.86
C ASP A 332 12.04 -3.95 -3.74
N HIS A 333 12.57 -5.13 -4.04
CA HIS A 333 13.46 -5.85 -3.14
C HIS A 333 14.83 -5.16 -2.99
N LEU A 334 15.31 -4.49 -4.05
CA LEU A 334 16.53 -3.70 -4.02
C LEU A 334 16.17 -2.26 -3.66
N LEU A 335 16.23 -1.93 -2.36
CA LEU A 335 15.73 -0.67 -1.81
C LEU A 335 16.30 0.59 -2.47
N GLY A 336 17.55 0.53 -2.95
CA GLY A 336 18.17 1.63 -3.67
C GLY A 336 17.53 1.99 -5.03
N ARG A 337 16.59 1.18 -5.52
CA ARG A 337 15.80 1.46 -6.75
C ARG A 337 14.53 2.27 -6.48
N VAL A 338 14.12 2.35 -5.22
CA VAL A 338 12.93 3.12 -4.83
C VAL A 338 13.30 4.60 -4.75
N THR A 339 12.61 5.42 -5.52
CA THR A 339 12.86 6.88 -5.61
C THR A 339 11.56 7.67 -5.46
N PRO A 340 11.61 8.98 -5.16
CA PRO A 340 10.41 9.80 -5.15
C PRO A 340 9.62 9.73 -6.45
N GLU A 341 10.30 9.60 -7.59
CA GLU A 341 9.67 9.52 -8.91
C GLU A 341 8.93 8.21 -9.11
N THR A 342 9.53 7.06 -8.72
CA THR A 342 8.90 5.74 -8.85
C THR A 342 7.71 5.62 -7.93
N THR A 343 7.82 6.09 -6.68
CA THR A 343 6.72 6.14 -5.71
C THR A 343 5.59 7.03 -6.21
N ARG A 344 5.91 8.24 -6.73
CA ARG A 344 4.89 9.15 -7.29
C ARG A 344 4.13 8.49 -8.44
N ALA A 345 4.85 7.89 -9.38
CA ALA A 345 4.24 7.21 -10.52
C ALA A 345 3.33 6.05 -10.10
N LEU A 346 3.67 5.35 -9.01
CA LEU A 346 2.83 4.32 -8.44
C LEU A 346 1.58 4.91 -7.76
N LEU A 347 1.73 5.92 -6.89
CA LEU A 347 0.59 6.55 -6.20
C LEU A 347 -0.36 7.29 -7.16
N GLU A 348 0.13 7.85 -8.26
CA GLU A 348 -0.73 8.41 -9.32
C GLU A 348 -1.63 7.34 -9.95
N LYS A 349 -1.21 6.08 -9.98
CA LYS A 349 -2.08 4.96 -10.40
C LYS A 349 -3.16 4.67 -9.36
N ALA A 350 -2.86 4.78 -8.07
CA ALA A 350 -3.90 4.70 -7.02
C ALA A 350 -4.96 5.80 -7.22
N VAL A 351 -4.51 7.03 -7.47
CA VAL A 351 -5.40 8.16 -7.82
C VAL A 351 -6.20 7.87 -9.09
N PHE A 352 -5.57 7.32 -10.11
CA PHE A 352 -6.24 6.92 -11.36
C PHE A 352 -7.37 5.91 -11.10
N ALA A 353 -7.17 4.97 -10.21
CA ALA A 353 -8.17 3.95 -9.85
C ALA A 353 -9.19 4.43 -8.80
N ASN A 354 -9.27 5.73 -8.50
CA ASN A 354 -10.18 6.33 -7.52
C ASN A 354 -9.95 5.87 -6.08
N PHE A 355 -8.75 5.48 -5.69
CA PHE A 355 -8.45 5.19 -4.30
C PHE A 355 -8.59 6.46 -3.46
N ASN A 356 -9.12 6.29 -2.26
CA ASN A 356 -9.10 7.29 -1.18
C ASN A 356 -8.35 6.77 0.06
N SER A 357 -7.91 5.51 0.03
CA SER A 357 -7.23 4.85 1.13
C SER A 357 -6.13 3.92 0.61
N ILE A 358 -5.10 3.71 1.43
CA ILE A 358 -4.02 2.76 1.16
C ILE A 358 -3.55 2.17 2.49
N ARG A 359 -3.32 0.85 2.53
CA ARG A 359 -2.77 0.20 3.72
C ARG A 359 -1.32 -0.18 3.47
N VAL A 360 -0.42 0.34 4.30
CA VAL A 360 0.98 -0.08 4.34
C VAL A 360 1.11 -1.32 5.20
N TRP A 361 1.36 -2.45 4.56
CA TRP A 361 1.37 -3.77 5.16
C TRP A 361 2.58 -4.01 6.07
N GLY A 362 2.36 -4.74 7.18
CA GLY A 362 3.31 -4.88 8.29
C GLY A 362 4.51 -5.82 8.07
N GLY A 363 4.61 -6.51 6.95
CA GLY A 363 5.77 -7.37 6.64
C GLY A 363 6.85 -6.69 5.80
N GLY A 364 6.68 -5.39 5.50
CA GLY A 364 7.63 -4.56 4.76
C GLY A 364 8.48 -3.67 5.66
N TYR A 365 8.59 -2.40 5.29
CA TYR A 365 9.25 -1.34 6.03
C TYR A 365 8.39 -0.08 6.03
N TYR A 366 8.65 0.84 6.97
CA TYR A 366 7.99 2.15 6.96
C TYR A 366 8.47 2.94 5.74
N PRO A 367 7.58 3.36 4.82
CA PRO A 367 7.96 4.14 3.65
C PRO A 367 8.74 5.41 4.00
N ASP A 368 9.42 5.96 3.02
CA ASP A 368 10.14 7.24 3.15
C ASP A 368 9.17 8.42 3.28
N ASP A 369 9.68 9.56 3.77
CA ASP A 369 8.85 10.75 4.03
C ASP A 369 8.07 11.21 2.79
N TRP A 370 8.68 11.10 1.58
CA TRP A 370 8.00 11.49 0.34
C TRP A 370 6.73 10.68 0.03
N PHE A 371 6.64 9.41 0.48
CA PHE A 371 5.42 8.61 0.33
C PHE A 371 4.25 9.27 1.07
N TYR A 372 4.47 9.64 2.34
CA TYR A 372 3.43 10.27 3.15
C TYR A 372 3.10 11.67 2.67
N ASP A 373 4.12 12.46 2.27
CA ASP A 373 3.92 13.78 1.67
C ASP A 373 3.03 13.70 0.42
N MET A 374 3.27 12.70 -0.44
CA MET A 374 2.43 12.45 -1.63
C MET A 374 1.02 11.98 -1.26
N CYS A 375 0.86 11.14 -0.25
CA CYS A 375 -0.45 10.74 0.25
C CYS A 375 -1.22 11.94 0.81
N ASP A 376 -0.55 12.86 1.51
CA ASP A 376 -1.14 14.12 1.98
C ASP A 376 -1.64 14.98 0.80
N GLU A 377 -0.82 15.13 -0.24
CA GLU A 377 -1.13 15.90 -1.44
C GLU A 377 -2.23 15.26 -2.30
N MET A 378 -2.28 13.94 -2.36
CA MET A 378 -3.22 13.19 -3.19
C MET A 378 -4.53 12.84 -2.47
N GLY A 379 -4.61 13.05 -1.16
CA GLY A 379 -5.79 12.74 -0.36
C GLY A 379 -6.01 11.24 -0.12
N LEU A 380 -4.93 10.48 0.01
CA LEU A 380 -4.97 9.05 0.31
C LEU A 380 -4.85 8.84 1.82
N VAL A 381 -5.90 8.32 2.46
CA VAL A 381 -5.84 7.95 3.88
C VAL A 381 -4.93 6.74 4.06
N VAL A 382 -3.92 6.86 4.91
CA VAL A 382 -2.95 5.80 5.18
C VAL A 382 -3.35 5.01 6.43
N TRP A 383 -3.59 3.74 6.25
CA TRP A 383 -3.57 2.74 7.30
C TRP A 383 -2.15 2.22 7.42
N GLN A 384 -1.45 2.51 8.51
CA GLN A 384 -0.06 2.12 8.71
C GLN A 384 0.05 0.98 9.70
N ASP A 385 0.52 -0.20 9.25
CA ASP A 385 0.91 -1.26 10.17
C ASP A 385 2.28 -0.95 10.80
N PHE A 386 2.48 -1.31 12.07
CA PHE A 386 3.81 -1.54 12.60
C PHE A 386 4.41 -2.79 11.96
N MET A 387 5.74 -2.82 11.79
CA MET A 387 6.42 -3.84 10.98
C MET A 387 6.50 -5.20 11.68
N PHE A 388 5.33 -5.85 11.80
CA PHE A 388 5.14 -7.22 12.29
C PHE A 388 4.08 -7.93 11.44
N ALA A 389 4.36 -9.14 10.98
CA ALA A 389 3.45 -9.92 10.15
C ALA A 389 3.63 -11.42 10.33
N CYS A 390 2.51 -12.15 10.41
CA CYS A 390 2.42 -13.59 10.25
C CYS A 390 3.47 -14.39 11.04
N ALA A 391 3.70 -14.06 12.32
CA ALA A 391 4.71 -14.68 13.15
C ALA A 391 4.35 -14.63 14.63
N VAL A 392 5.18 -15.26 15.47
CA VAL A 392 5.23 -15.05 16.92
C VAL A 392 6.62 -14.53 17.31
N TYR A 393 6.71 -13.83 18.43
CA TYR A 393 7.95 -13.22 18.90
C TYR A 393 8.17 -13.55 20.37
N ASP A 394 9.44 -13.63 20.76
CA ASP A 394 9.85 -13.68 22.17
C ASP A 394 10.17 -12.27 22.65
N LEU A 395 9.44 -11.76 23.61
CA LEU A 395 9.65 -10.43 24.17
C LEU A 395 10.72 -10.47 25.26
N THR A 396 12.01 -10.48 24.82
CA THR A 396 13.13 -10.28 25.77
C THR A 396 13.25 -8.79 26.13
N PRO A 397 13.92 -8.43 27.24
CA PRO A 397 14.15 -7.02 27.58
C PRO A 397 14.86 -6.22 26.49
N GLU A 398 15.82 -6.86 25.79
CA GLU A 398 16.58 -6.26 24.69
C GLU A 398 15.67 -6.01 23.48
N PHE A 399 14.83 -7.00 23.15
CA PHE A 399 13.88 -6.86 22.04
C PHE A 399 12.82 -5.79 22.36
N GLU A 400 12.29 -5.76 23.61
CA GLU A 400 11.36 -4.71 24.04
C GLU A 400 11.98 -3.32 23.90
N ALA A 401 13.24 -3.14 24.33
CA ALA A 401 13.94 -1.86 24.22
C ALA A 401 14.13 -1.45 22.74
N ASN A 402 14.51 -2.39 21.90
CA ASN A 402 14.76 -2.15 20.48
C ASN A 402 13.49 -1.76 19.72
N ILE A 403 12.40 -2.52 19.87
CA ILE A 403 11.13 -2.21 19.19
C ILE A 403 10.47 -0.95 19.76
N THR A 404 10.63 -0.66 21.06
CA THR A 404 10.13 0.57 21.67
C THR A 404 10.79 1.80 21.04
N ALA A 405 12.09 1.76 20.83
CA ALA A 405 12.79 2.84 20.14
C ALA A 405 12.36 2.96 18.67
N GLU A 406 12.17 1.84 17.96
CA GLU A 406 11.62 1.81 16.60
C GLU A 406 10.26 2.51 16.50
N PHE A 407 9.35 2.19 17.44
CA PHE A 407 8.01 2.78 17.45
C PHE A 407 8.06 4.28 17.66
N ILE A 408 8.89 4.74 18.61
CA ILE A 408 9.04 6.17 18.92
C ILE A 408 9.62 6.92 17.71
N ASP A 409 10.70 6.40 17.12
CA ASP A 409 11.35 7.01 15.95
C ASP A 409 10.34 7.23 14.81
N ASN A 410 9.59 6.18 14.45
CA ASN A 410 8.66 6.27 13.34
C ASN A 410 7.43 7.11 13.67
N LEU A 411 6.87 7.03 14.87
CA LEU A 411 5.76 7.89 15.27
C LEU A 411 6.16 9.38 15.24
N LYS A 412 7.32 9.75 15.77
CA LYS A 412 7.83 11.13 15.69
C LYS A 412 7.97 11.61 14.25
N ARG A 413 8.38 10.72 13.35
CA ARG A 413 8.57 11.01 11.94
C ARG A 413 7.26 11.24 11.20
N ILE A 414 6.22 10.40 11.43
CA ILE A 414 5.03 10.36 10.58
C ILE A 414 3.75 10.96 11.21
N ARG A 415 3.69 11.20 12.53
CA ARG A 415 2.47 11.63 13.25
C ARG A 415 1.84 12.94 12.76
N HIS A 416 2.59 13.78 12.05
CA HIS A 416 2.14 15.07 11.57
C HIS A 416 1.41 15.01 10.22
N HIS A 417 1.51 13.90 9.48
CA HIS A 417 0.91 13.76 8.15
C HIS A 417 -0.60 13.80 8.18
N ALA A 418 -1.17 14.58 7.26
CA ALA A 418 -2.62 14.71 7.10
C ALA A 418 -3.28 13.37 6.74
N SER A 419 -2.61 12.59 5.92
CA SER A 419 -3.06 11.29 5.42
C SER A 419 -3.07 10.19 6.47
N LEU A 420 -2.29 10.29 7.57
CA LEU A 420 -2.21 9.23 8.57
C LEU A 420 -3.55 9.02 9.27
N GLY A 421 -4.25 7.95 8.91
CA GLY A 421 -5.58 7.60 9.40
C GLY A 421 -5.53 6.81 10.70
N LEU A 422 -4.71 5.77 10.73
CA LEU A 422 -4.53 4.93 11.91
C LEU A 422 -3.18 4.22 11.92
N MET A 423 -2.77 3.77 13.12
CA MET A 423 -1.65 2.86 13.31
C MET A 423 -2.18 1.50 13.75
N CYS A 424 -1.74 0.44 13.08
CA CYS A 424 -2.15 -0.93 13.38
C CYS A 424 -0.97 -1.74 13.94
N GLY A 425 -1.22 -2.52 14.99
CA GLY A 425 -0.16 -3.22 15.71
C GLY A 425 0.59 -4.27 14.89
N ASN A 426 -0.13 -5.03 14.06
CA ASN A 426 0.47 -6.10 13.26
C ASN A 426 -0.48 -6.62 12.17
N ASN A 427 0.09 -7.39 11.25
CA ASN A 427 -0.65 -8.15 10.25
C ASN A 427 -0.86 -9.61 10.72
N GLU A 428 -2.12 -10.04 10.85
CA GLU A 428 -2.62 -11.41 11.04
C GLU A 428 -2.17 -12.14 12.32
N MET A 429 -1.43 -11.50 13.21
CA MET A 429 -0.90 -12.21 14.36
C MET A 429 -1.96 -12.54 15.40
N GLU A 430 -2.94 -11.65 15.67
CA GLU A 430 -4.00 -11.92 16.64
C GLU A 430 -4.76 -13.21 16.31
N GLN A 431 -5.16 -13.32 15.04
CA GLN A 431 -5.86 -14.47 14.52
C GLN A 431 -5.04 -15.75 14.69
N PHE A 432 -3.79 -15.75 14.21
CA PHE A 432 -2.97 -16.95 14.21
C PHE A 432 -2.46 -17.33 15.59
N VAL A 433 -2.20 -16.37 16.48
CA VAL A 433 -1.87 -16.64 17.89
C VAL A 433 -3.08 -17.24 18.61
N LYS A 434 -4.29 -16.73 18.39
CA LYS A 434 -5.54 -17.33 18.90
C LYS A 434 -5.70 -18.78 18.43
N GLU A 435 -5.44 -19.04 17.17
CA GLU A 435 -5.50 -20.38 16.57
C GLU A 435 -4.30 -21.25 16.94
N ARG A 436 -3.30 -20.71 17.61
CA ARG A 436 -2.04 -21.37 17.97
C ARG A 436 -1.27 -21.94 16.78
N LYS A 437 -1.38 -21.31 15.60
CA LYS A 437 -0.78 -21.83 14.36
C LYS A 437 0.74 -21.96 14.46
N TRP A 438 1.42 -20.95 15.01
CA TRP A 438 2.89 -20.94 15.17
C TRP A 438 3.33 -20.97 16.63
N VAL A 439 2.39 -20.95 17.56
CA VAL A 439 2.63 -20.89 18.99
C VAL A 439 3.22 -22.21 19.47
N SER A 440 4.44 -22.16 19.99
CA SER A 440 5.15 -23.30 20.55
C SER A 440 5.11 -23.35 22.09
N LYS A 441 4.94 -22.18 22.73
CA LYS A 441 4.91 -22.02 24.17
C LYS A 441 3.95 -20.90 24.60
N ASP A 442 3.36 -21.00 25.78
CA ASP A 442 2.36 -20.02 26.28
C ASP A 442 2.94 -18.61 26.50
N SER A 443 4.27 -18.51 26.67
CA SER A 443 4.92 -17.20 26.76
C SER A 443 4.73 -16.36 25.49
N GLU A 444 4.69 -16.97 24.32
CA GLU A 444 4.47 -16.25 23.04
C GLU A 444 3.08 -15.60 22.98
N VAL A 445 2.06 -16.25 23.55
CA VAL A 445 0.71 -15.67 23.68
C VAL A 445 0.70 -14.48 24.65
N ARG A 446 1.38 -14.63 25.80
CA ARG A 446 1.57 -13.53 26.75
C ARG A 446 2.31 -12.36 26.12
N ASP A 447 3.38 -12.62 25.39
CA ASP A 447 4.24 -11.62 24.78
C ASP A 447 3.50 -10.85 23.69
N TYR A 448 2.62 -11.52 22.92
CA TYR A 448 1.68 -10.88 22.00
C TYR A 448 0.82 -9.81 22.71
N ILE A 449 0.16 -10.17 23.81
CA ILE A 449 -0.68 -9.24 24.56
C ILE A 449 0.13 -8.07 25.11
N ILE A 450 1.34 -8.34 25.62
CA ILE A 450 2.19 -7.28 26.16
C ILE A 450 2.61 -6.32 25.06
N MET A 451 3.02 -6.80 23.89
CA MET A 451 3.46 -5.96 22.77
C MET A 451 2.33 -5.09 22.22
N TYR A 452 1.21 -5.71 21.86
CA TYR A 452 0.17 -5.04 21.06
C TYR A 452 -0.96 -4.43 21.87
N GLU A 453 -1.20 -4.90 23.10
CA GLU A 453 -2.29 -4.39 23.94
C GLU A 453 -1.80 -3.60 25.16
N ARG A 454 -0.48 -3.54 25.40
CA ARG A 454 0.09 -2.79 26.52
C ARG A 454 1.19 -1.82 26.12
N ILE A 455 2.24 -2.27 25.44
CA ILE A 455 3.38 -1.42 25.06
C ILE A 455 2.95 -0.40 24.01
N LEU A 456 2.44 -0.87 22.86
CA LEU A 456 2.03 0.00 21.75
C LEU A 456 0.97 1.02 22.15
N PRO A 457 -0.15 0.66 22.82
CA PRO A 457 -1.14 1.67 23.27
C PRO A 457 -0.55 2.73 24.19
N LYS A 458 0.42 2.36 25.06
CA LYS A 458 1.11 3.32 25.92
C LYS A 458 1.97 4.29 25.11
N ILE A 459 2.71 3.79 24.14
CA ILE A 459 3.57 4.59 23.26
C ILE A 459 2.70 5.50 22.39
N MET A 460 1.64 4.97 21.78
CA MET A 460 0.68 5.76 20.99
C MET A 460 0.09 6.92 21.80
N LYS A 461 -0.36 6.63 23.03
CA LYS A 461 -0.89 7.68 23.92
C LYS A 461 0.12 8.77 24.25
N GLN A 462 1.40 8.44 24.30
CA GLN A 462 2.48 9.38 24.63
C GLN A 462 2.95 10.17 23.43
N TYR A 463 3.12 9.55 22.27
CA TYR A 463 3.79 10.14 21.10
C TYR A 463 2.87 10.49 19.95
N ALA A 464 1.66 9.90 19.87
CA ALA A 464 0.68 10.17 18.83
C ALA A 464 -0.77 10.08 19.36
N PRO A 465 -1.14 10.87 20.39
CA PRO A 465 -2.40 10.70 21.12
C PRO A 465 -3.66 10.98 20.30
N GLN A 466 -3.54 11.63 19.14
CA GLN A 466 -4.66 11.91 18.24
C GLN A 466 -4.76 10.94 17.05
N VAL A 467 -3.82 9.99 16.95
CA VAL A 467 -3.86 8.94 15.92
C VAL A 467 -4.55 7.72 16.52
N PHE A 468 -5.55 7.21 15.81
CA PHE A 468 -6.25 5.99 16.23
C PHE A 468 -5.30 4.79 16.20
N TYR A 469 -5.35 3.96 17.24
CA TYR A 469 -4.58 2.72 17.32
C TYR A 469 -5.50 1.50 17.22
N TRP A 470 -5.15 0.55 16.35
CA TRP A 470 -5.81 -0.73 16.18
C TRP A 470 -4.85 -1.87 16.52
N PRO A 471 -5.22 -2.88 17.34
CA PRO A 471 -4.23 -3.83 17.87
C PRO A 471 -3.67 -4.80 16.84
N ALA A 472 -4.47 -5.17 15.84
CA ALA A 472 -4.09 -6.08 14.76
C ALA A 472 -5.01 -5.91 13.56
N SER A 473 -4.64 -6.42 12.42
CA SER A 473 -5.50 -6.61 11.25
C SER A 473 -5.38 -8.08 10.80
N PRO A 474 -6.48 -8.90 10.81
CA PRO A 474 -7.81 -8.53 11.28
C PRO A 474 -7.93 -8.52 12.82
N SER A 475 -8.92 -7.79 13.32
CA SER A 475 -9.24 -7.75 14.74
C SER A 475 -10.70 -7.32 14.98
N SER A 476 -11.27 -7.70 16.12
CA SER A 476 -12.54 -7.17 16.63
C SER A 476 -12.36 -6.22 17.82
N GLY A 477 -11.11 -5.75 18.04
CA GLY A 477 -10.76 -4.83 19.11
C GLY A 477 -9.74 -5.36 20.10
N GLY A 478 -9.11 -6.51 19.80
CA GLY A 478 -8.04 -7.11 20.60
C GLY A 478 -8.51 -8.17 21.59
N SER A 479 -7.58 -8.63 22.42
CA SER A 479 -7.79 -9.63 23.47
C SER A 479 -8.27 -10.99 22.96
N PHE A 480 -7.99 -11.32 21.71
CA PHE A 480 -8.43 -12.54 21.02
C PHE A 480 -9.97 -12.71 20.99
N ASP A 481 -10.73 -11.60 21.08
CA ASP A 481 -12.18 -11.61 21.03
C ASP A 481 -12.70 -11.71 19.60
N ASP A 482 -12.66 -12.90 19.03
CA ASP A 482 -13.08 -13.25 17.68
C ASP A 482 -12.53 -12.33 16.58
N PRO A 483 -11.25 -12.42 16.22
CA PRO A 483 -10.62 -11.55 15.21
C PRO A 483 -11.26 -11.61 13.80
N ARG A 484 -12.25 -12.50 13.58
CA ARG A 484 -12.98 -12.64 12.32
C ARG A 484 -14.48 -12.34 12.47
N ASP A 485 -14.88 -11.61 13.51
CA ASP A 485 -16.28 -11.26 13.69
C ASP A 485 -16.77 -10.41 12.52
N GLU A 486 -17.78 -10.91 11.82
CA GLU A 486 -18.39 -10.22 10.69
C GLU A 486 -18.92 -8.83 11.04
N ASN A 487 -19.33 -8.62 12.28
CA ASN A 487 -20.07 -7.46 12.74
C ASN A 487 -19.26 -6.45 13.55
N ARG A 488 -17.94 -6.65 13.71
CA ARG A 488 -17.06 -5.76 14.47
C ARG A 488 -15.66 -5.71 13.87
N GLY A 489 -15.06 -4.53 13.83
CA GLY A 489 -13.69 -4.34 13.38
C GLY A 489 -13.49 -4.63 11.91
N ASP A 490 -12.31 -5.12 11.57
CA ASP A 490 -11.90 -5.45 10.20
C ASP A 490 -11.70 -6.96 10.00
N VAL A 491 -11.81 -7.40 8.75
CA VAL A 491 -11.73 -8.82 8.38
C VAL A 491 -10.77 -9.01 7.21
N HIS A 492 -9.96 -10.08 7.27
CA HIS A 492 -9.28 -10.66 6.13
C HIS A 492 -10.10 -11.85 5.62
N TYR A 493 -10.55 -11.81 4.36
CA TYR A 493 -11.41 -12.86 3.81
C TYR A 493 -10.78 -13.57 2.62
N TRP A 494 -10.26 -14.74 2.85
CA TRP A 494 -9.50 -15.52 1.89
C TRP A 494 -10.21 -16.77 1.34
N ALA A 495 -11.47 -16.99 1.69
CA ALA A 495 -12.18 -18.21 1.29
C ALA A 495 -12.35 -18.33 -0.24
N VAL A 496 -12.44 -17.21 -0.96
CA VAL A 496 -12.50 -17.25 -2.43
C VAL A 496 -11.16 -17.72 -3.00
N TRP A 497 -10.04 -17.12 -2.59
CA TRP A 497 -8.72 -17.55 -3.09
C TRP A 497 -8.22 -18.84 -2.44
N HIS A 498 -8.03 -18.87 -1.12
CA HIS A 498 -7.45 -20.04 -0.44
C HIS A 498 -8.44 -21.20 -0.30
N GLY A 499 -9.73 -20.91 -0.24
CA GLY A 499 -10.78 -21.91 -0.03
C GLY A 499 -11.50 -22.38 -1.29
N ASP A 500 -11.07 -21.95 -2.48
CA ASP A 500 -11.63 -22.31 -3.78
C ASP A 500 -13.17 -22.07 -3.88
N LYS A 501 -13.68 -21.04 -3.16
CA LYS A 501 -15.10 -20.68 -3.19
C LYS A 501 -15.44 -19.85 -4.43
N PRO A 502 -16.68 -19.93 -4.93
CA PRO A 502 -17.11 -19.11 -6.06
C PRO A 502 -17.09 -17.63 -5.68
N PHE A 503 -16.97 -16.72 -6.67
CA PHE A 503 -16.94 -15.27 -6.44
C PHE A 503 -18.18 -14.76 -5.71
N SER A 504 -19.35 -15.39 -5.93
CA SER A 504 -20.59 -15.09 -5.20
C SER A 504 -20.52 -15.34 -3.69
N GLU A 505 -19.48 -16.02 -3.20
CA GLU A 505 -19.30 -16.25 -1.76
C GLU A 505 -19.21 -14.94 -0.98
N TYR A 506 -18.61 -13.89 -1.54
CA TYR A 506 -18.59 -12.56 -0.91
C TYR A 506 -19.98 -12.02 -0.57
N ARG A 507 -21.01 -12.36 -1.35
CA ARG A 507 -22.39 -11.89 -1.16
C ARG A 507 -23.10 -12.49 0.06
N LYS A 508 -22.47 -13.45 0.73
CA LYS A 508 -23.03 -14.07 1.94
C LYS A 508 -22.69 -13.30 3.22
N PHE A 509 -21.75 -12.36 3.16
CA PHE A 509 -21.20 -11.66 4.31
C PHE A 509 -21.40 -10.14 4.17
N TYR A 510 -21.41 -9.46 5.32
CA TYR A 510 -21.55 -8.01 5.39
C TYR A 510 -20.50 -7.43 6.33
N PHE A 511 -19.25 -7.76 6.09
CA PHE A 511 -18.12 -7.29 6.90
C PHE A 511 -18.15 -5.78 7.08
N ARG A 512 -17.88 -5.33 8.31
CA ARG A 512 -17.86 -3.90 8.64
C ARG A 512 -16.77 -3.17 7.84
N TYR A 513 -15.62 -3.81 7.72
CA TYR A 513 -14.49 -3.34 6.92
C TYR A 513 -13.71 -4.57 6.42
N LEU A 514 -13.65 -4.72 5.13
CA LEU A 514 -12.86 -5.78 4.50
C LEU A 514 -11.49 -5.19 4.18
N SER A 515 -10.53 -5.45 5.06
CA SER A 515 -9.18 -4.88 5.01
C SER A 515 -8.20 -5.69 4.17
N GLU A 516 -8.56 -6.97 3.88
CA GLU A 516 -7.74 -7.81 3.02
C GLU A 516 -8.57 -8.92 2.39
N PHE A 517 -8.51 -9.02 1.07
CA PHE A 517 -9.05 -10.10 0.23
C PHE A 517 -8.40 -9.99 -1.14
N GLY A 518 -8.22 -11.10 -1.84
CA GLY A 518 -7.46 -11.05 -3.07
C GLY A 518 -7.72 -12.22 -4.00
N PHE A 519 -7.20 -12.09 -5.22
CA PHE A 519 -7.16 -13.13 -6.25
C PHE A 519 -5.94 -12.91 -7.12
N GLN A 520 -5.22 -13.96 -7.52
CA GLN A 520 -4.01 -13.83 -8.33
C GLN A 520 -4.28 -13.78 -9.83
N SER A 521 -3.36 -13.13 -10.54
CA SER A 521 -3.23 -13.23 -11.99
C SER A 521 -1.77 -13.15 -12.43
N PHE A 522 -1.50 -13.52 -13.67
CA PHE A 522 -0.18 -13.34 -14.26
C PHE A 522 0.05 -11.87 -14.62
N PRO A 523 1.31 -11.38 -14.53
CA PRO A 523 1.67 -10.05 -15.01
C PRO A 523 1.56 -9.99 -16.53
N SER A 524 1.74 -8.79 -17.13
CA SER A 524 1.78 -8.65 -18.57
C SER A 524 2.89 -9.50 -19.20
N LYS A 525 2.74 -9.89 -20.45
CA LYS A 525 3.78 -10.65 -21.16
C LYS A 525 5.12 -9.90 -21.20
N LYS A 526 5.06 -8.56 -21.35
CA LYS A 526 6.26 -7.72 -21.34
C LYS A 526 6.96 -7.70 -19.98
N THR A 527 6.24 -7.89 -18.90
CA THR A 527 6.82 -8.09 -17.57
C THR A 527 7.43 -9.50 -17.45
N VAL A 528 6.80 -10.54 -18.01
CA VAL A 528 7.41 -11.89 -18.08
C VAL A 528 8.72 -11.85 -18.86
N GLU A 529 8.77 -11.14 -19.98
CA GLU A 529 9.98 -10.99 -20.80
C GLU A 529 11.14 -10.27 -20.07
N THR A 530 10.91 -9.64 -18.91
CA THR A 530 11.98 -9.06 -18.09
C THR A 530 12.74 -10.09 -17.26
N PHE A 531 12.21 -11.29 -17.08
CA PHE A 531 12.87 -12.33 -16.30
C PHE A 531 13.17 -13.61 -17.09
N THR A 532 12.71 -13.74 -18.34
CA THR A 532 13.10 -14.85 -19.22
C THR A 532 13.00 -14.44 -20.70
N ASP A 533 13.90 -15.00 -21.50
CA ASP A 533 13.93 -14.86 -22.96
C ASP A 533 13.67 -16.20 -23.67
N ASP A 534 13.38 -17.26 -22.94
CA ASP A 534 13.16 -18.59 -23.49
C ASP A 534 11.68 -18.80 -23.82
N GLU A 535 11.36 -19.05 -25.07
CA GLU A 535 9.98 -19.33 -25.51
C GLU A 535 9.36 -20.53 -24.79
N ARG A 536 10.16 -21.46 -24.28
CA ARG A 536 9.66 -22.60 -23.48
C ARG A 536 9.11 -22.17 -22.13
N ASP A 537 9.52 -21.01 -21.62
CA ASP A 537 9.01 -20.45 -20.40
C ASP A 537 7.68 -19.70 -20.58
N MET A 538 7.24 -19.48 -21.84
CA MET A 538 5.89 -18.98 -22.13
C MET A 538 4.84 -20.05 -21.84
N ASN A 539 4.94 -20.65 -20.67
CA ASN A 539 4.09 -21.69 -20.15
C ASN A 539 4.06 -21.56 -18.62
N ILE A 540 2.88 -21.35 -18.06
CA ILE A 540 2.69 -21.12 -16.62
C ILE A 540 3.20 -22.24 -15.72
N PHE A 541 3.46 -23.44 -16.26
CA PHE A 541 4.01 -24.60 -15.57
C PHE A 541 5.50 -24.84 -15.91
N SER A 542 6.18 -23.88 -16.56
CA SER A 542 7.63 -23.95 -16.71
C SER A 542 8.33 -23.71 -15.38
N TYR A 543 9.53 -24.24 -15.24
CA TYR A 543 10.33 -24.05 -14.02
C TYR A 543 10.50 -22.57 -13.66
N ILE A 544 10.80 -21.71 -14.64
CA ILE A 544 11.00 -20.28 -14.41
C ILE A 544 9.69 -19.59 -14.03
N MET A 545 8.58 -19.88 -14.69
CA MET A 545 7.29 -19.30 -14.31
C MET A 545 6.86 -19.72 -12.90
N GLU A 546 7.14 -20.96 -12.48
CA GLU A 546 6.88 -21.41 -11.10
C GLU A 546 7.84 -20.78 -10.08
N ARG A 547 9.09 -20.46 -10.48
CA ARG A 547 10.02 -19.67 -9.64
C ARG A 547 9.48 -18.24 -9.39
N HIS A 548 8.83 -17.65 -10.38
CA HIS A 548 8.19 -16.32 -10.30
C HIS A 548 6.71 -16.40 -9.94
N GLN A 549 6.27 -17.47 -9.24
CA GLN A 549 4.91 -17.61 -8.70
C GLN A 549 4.87 -17.51 -7.17
N ARG A 550 5.76 -18.12 -6.46
CA ARG A 550 5.93 -18.15 -4.99
C ARG A 550 4.82 -18.84 -4.19
N ASN A 551 3.58 -18.85 -4.62
CA ASN A 551 2.50 -19.58 -3.97
C ASN A 551 2.34 -20.95 -4.65
N GLY A 552 2.68 -22.01 -3.95
CA GLY A 552 2.83 -23.35 -4.53
C GLY A 552 1.57 -23.99 -5.13
N SER A 553 0.37 -23.45 -4.83
CA SER A 553 -0.90 -23.96 -5.40
C SER A 553 -1.53 -23.00 -6.41
N ALA A 554 -0.96 -21.81 -6.61
CA ALA A 554 -1.64 -20.71 -7.30
C ALA A 554 -1.90 -20.96 -8.78
N ASN A 555 -0.93 -21.47 -9.53
CA ASN A 555 -1.11 -21.77 -10.96
C ASN A 555 -2.25 -22.78 -11.14
N GLY A 556 -2.32 -23.81 -10.29
CA GLY A 556 -3.42 -24.78 -10.29
C GLY A 556 -4.78 -24.14 -9.93
N LYS A 557 -4.82 -23.20 -8.98
CA LYS A 557 -6.03 -22.48 -8.61
C LYS A 557 -6.53 -21.58 -9.74
N ILE A 558 -5.66 -20.80 -10.35
CA ILE A 558 -6.00 -19.96 -11.51
C ILE A 558 -6.62 -20.84 -12.60
N MET A 559 -5.99 -21.99 -12.92
CA MET A 559 -6.50 -22.92 -13.93
C MET A 559 -7.85 -23.55 -13.52
N ASN A 560 -8.05 -23.81 -12.21
CA ASN A 560 -9.32 -24.34 -11.71
C ASN A 560 -10.48 -23.33 -11.94
N TYR A 561 -10.27 -22.06 -11.65
CA TYR A 561 -11.26 -21.01 -11.92
C TYR A 561 -11.42 -20.76 -13.43
N MET A 562 -10.32 -20.82 -14.17
CA MET A 562 -10.32 -20.64 -15.64
C MET A 562 -11.18 -21.71 -16.32
N GLN A 563 -11.02 -22.99 -15.98
CA GLN A 563 -11.82 -24.07 -16.55
C GLN A 563 -13.33 -23.94 -16.25
N GLN A 564 -13.68 -23.33 -15.10
CA GLN A 564 -15.08 -23.09 -14.77
C GLN A 564 -15.67 -21.95 -15.58
N THR A 565 -14.86 -20.93 -15.90
CA THR A 565 -15.35 -19.63 -16.39
C THR A 565 -15.18 -19.47 -17.90
N TYR A 566 -14.02 -19.83 -18.44
CA TYR A 566 -13.64 -19.58 -19.84
C TYR A 566 -13.44 -20.87 -20.64
N ARG A 567 -13.40 -20.74 -21.95
CA ARG A 567 -12.90 -21.81 -22.84
C ARG A 567 -11.40 -21.98 -22.61
N TYR A 568 -10.85 -23.08 -23.08
CA TYR A 568 -9.41 -23.35 -22.93
C TYR A 568 -8.62 -22.32 -23.77
N PRO A 569 -7.71 -21.54 -23.17
CA PRO A 569 -6.93 -20.56 -23.90
C PRO A 569 -5.96 -21.22 -24.88
N SER A 570 -5.85 -20.69 -26.10
CA SER A 570 -5.02 -21.28 -27.18
C SER A 570 -3.54 -20.97 -27.05
N ASP A 571 -3.18 -19.89 -26.35
CA ASP A 571 -1.81 -19.40 -26.25
C ASP A 571 -1.56 -18.72 -24.91
N PHE A 572 -0.30 -18.41 -24.64
CA PHE A 572 0.14 -17.82 -23.37
C PHE A 572 -0.43 -16.42 -23.09
N GLU A 573 -0.51 -15.56 -24.13
CA GLU A 573 -1.07 -14.22 -23.97
C GLU A 573 -2.57 -14.28 -23.61
N THR A 574 -3.29 -15.25 -24.18
CA THR A 574 -4.69 -15.49 -23.85
C THR A 574 -4.86 -16.05 -22.43
N VAL A 575 -3.91 -16.87 -21.94
CA VAL A 575 -3.88 -17.30 -20.53
C VAL A 575 -3.71 -16.09 -19.59
N ILE A 576 -2.77 -15.17 -19.90
CA ILE A 576 -2.58 -13.95 -19.13
C ILE A 576 -3.88 -13.14 -19.07
N TYR A 577 -4.46 -12.82 -20.23
CA TYR A 577 -5.70 -12.07 -20.33
C TYR A 577 -6.84 -12.69 -19.52
N ALA A 578 -7.09 -13.99 -19.71
CA ALA A 578 -8.15 -14.69 -18.98
C ALA A 578 -7.90 -14.71 -17.47
N SER A 579 -6.64 -14.88 -17.03
CA SER A 579 -6.29 -14.83 -15.61
C SER A 579 -6.53 -13.45 -14.99
N GLN A 580 -6.22 -12.39 -15.73
CA GLN A 580 -6.45 -11.02 -15.27
C GLN A 580 -7.95 -10.67 -15.20
N LEU A 581 -8.75 -11.19 -16.11
CA LEU A 581 -10.21 -11.05 -16.03
C LEU A 581 -10.80 -11.80 -14.83
N LEU A 582 -10.29 -13.01 -14.51
CA LEU A 582 -10.71 -13.75 -13.31
C LEU A 582 -10.40 -12.96 -12.05
N GLN A 583 -9.19 -12.40 -11.94
CA GLN A 583 -8.80 -11.55 -10.83
C GLN A 583 -9.73 -10.34 -10.71
N ALA A 584 -9.96 -9.65 -11.81
CA ALA A 584 -10.79 -8.45 -11.86
C ALA A 584 -12.23 -8.73 -11.43
N ASP A 585 -12.82 -9.82 -11.93
CA ASP A 585 -14.19 -10.23 -11.58
C ASP A 585 -14.28 -10.69 -10.11
N ALA A 586 -13.31 -11.43 -9.59
CA ALA A 586 -13.29 -11.87 -8.20
C ALA A 586 -13.36 -10.67 -7.24
N ILE A 587 -12.50 -9.66 -7.48
CA ILE A 587 -12.45 -8.47 -6.63
C ILE A 587 -13.69 -7.60 -6.83
N ARG A 588 -14.18 -7.44 -8.08
CA ARG A 588 -15.40 -6.71 -8.39
C ARG A 588 -16.62 -7.26 -7.63
N TYR A 589 -16.80 -8.58 -7.58
CA TYR A 589 -17.90 -9.21 -6.84
C TYR A 589 -17.92 -8.79 -5.36
N GLY A 590 -16.74 -8.74 -4.73
CA GLY A 590 -16.58 -8.27 -3.35
C GLY A 590 -16.89 -6.78 -3.21
N VAL A 591 -16.15 -5.92 -3.92
CA VAL A 591 -16.25 -4.46 -3.77
C VAL A 591 -17.66 -3.95 -4.06
N GLU A 592 -18.27 -4.39 -5.18
CA GLU A 592 -19.62 -3.97 -5.51
C GLU A 592 -20.63 -4.39 -4.44
N HIS A 593 -20.50 -5.59 -3.88
CA HIS A 593 -21.38 -6.05 -2.80
C HIS A 593 -21.25 -5.18 -1.56
N PHE A 594 -20.03 -4.88 -1.10
CA PHE A 594 -19.83 -4.07 0.11
C PHE A 594 -20.27 -2.63 -0.12
N ARG A 595 -20.02 -2.03 -1.30
CA ARG A 595 -20.50 -0.69 -1.63
C ARG A 595 -22.02 -0.61 -1.70
N ARG A 596 -22.72 -1.63 -2.26
CA ARG A 596 -24.19 -1.70 -2.24
C ARG A 596 -24.78 -1.71 -0.84
N ASN A 597 -24.02 -2.19 0.15
CA ASN A 597 -24.46 -2.38 1.52
C ASN A 597 -23.82 -1.38 2.52
N ARG A 598 -23.41 -0.20 2.03
CA ARG A 598 -22.83 0.83 2.86
C ARG A 598 -23.82 1.58 3.77
N ASN A 599 -25.11 1.52 3.47
CA ASN A 599 -26.14 2.27 4.21
C ASN A 599 -26.13 1.93 5.71
N ASP A 600 -26.42 2.93 6.54
CA ASP A 600 -26.35 2.84 8.01
C ASP A 600 -24.95 2.42 8.50
N ASP A 601 -23.91 2.76 7.76
CA ASP A 601 -22.51 2.41 8.02
C ASP A 601 -22.27 0.90 8.22
N ARG A 602 -23.06 0.07 7.52
CA ARG A 602 -22.97 -1.39 7.65
C ARG A 602 -21.65 -1.94 7.11
N CYS A 603 -21.31 -1.61 5.86
CA CYS A 603 -20.07 -2.01 5.21
C CYS A 603 -19.32 -0.74 4.82
N MET A 604 -18.16 -0.48 5.42
CA MET A 604 -17.50 0.83 5.31
C MET A 604 -16.08 0.78 4.77
N GLY A 605 -15.68 -0.35 4.18
CA GLY A 605 -14.40 -0.45 3.48
C GLY A 605 -14.24 -1.73 2.69
N ALA A 606 -13.54 -1.60 1.56
CA ALA A 606 -13.04 -2.72 0.77
C ALA A 606 -11.66 -2.36 0.25
N VAL A 607 -10.64 -2.90 0.91
CA VAL A 607 -9.21 -2.71 0.60
C VAL A 607 -8.69 -4.07 0.16
N TYR A 608 -8.28 -4.20 -1.10
CA TYR A 608 -7.89 -5.49 -1.65
C TYR A 608 -6.39 -5.75 -1.55
N TRP A 609 -6.02 -6.99 -1.35
CA TRP A 609 -4.68 -7.50 -1.49
C TRP A 609 -4.41 -7.82 -2.96
N GLN A 610 -3.49 -7.16 -3.71
CA GLN A 610 -2.62 -6.09 -3.27
C GLN A 610 -2.47 -5.04 -4.39
N PHE A 611 -1.86 -3.89 -4.10
CA PHE A 611 -1.71 -2.81 -5.06
C PHE A 611 -0.58 -3.08 -6.06
N ASN A 612 0.63 -3.34 -5.58
CA ASN A 612 1.88 -3.40 -6.35
C ASN A 612 2.68 -4.68 -6.08
N ASP A 613 3.72 -4.89 -6.86
CA ASP A 613 4.74 -5.92 -6.69
C ASP A 613 6.11 -5.32 -6.37
N CYS A 614 7.01 -6.10 -5.77
CA CYS A 614 8.39 -5.70 -5.47
C CYS A 614 9.44 -6.38 -6.34
N TRP A 615 9.04 -7.26 -7.22
CA TRP A 615 9.82 -7.94 -8.25
C TRP A 615 8.87 -8.53 -9.30
N PRO A 616 9.34 -8.93 -10.51
CA PRO A 616 8.46 -9.49 -11.52
C PRO A 616 7.94 -10.87 -11.10
N VAL A 617 6.63 -10.98 -10.86
CA VAL A 617 6.00 -12.16 -10.25
C VAL A 617 4.52 -12.28 -10.64
N ALA A 618 3.98 -13.48 -10.64
CA ALA A 618 2.55 -13.72 -10.64
C ALA A 618 2.03 -13.53 -9.20
N SER A 619 1.05 -12.64 -9.02
CA SER A 619 0.61 -12.20 -7.70
C SER A 619 -0.83 -11.67 -7.70
N TRP A 620 -1.25 -11.16 -6.55
CA TRP A 620 -2.52 -10.48 -6.36
C TRP A 620 -2.52 -9.00 -6.79
N SER A 621 -1.36 -8.48 -7.22
CA SER A 621 -1.23 -7.06 -7.56
C SER A 621 -2.18 -6.62 -8.67
N SER A 622 -2.66 -5.37 -8.60
CA SER A 622 -3.37 -4.72 -9.69
C SER A 622 -2.45 -3.93 -10.63
N VAL A 623 -1.26 -3.58 -10.14
CA VAL A 623 -0.17 -2.97 -10.90
C VAL A 623 1.03 -3.89 -10.80
N ASP A 624 1.54 -4.40 -11.91
CA ASP A 624 2.68 -5.31 -11.91
C ASP A 624 4.00 -4.59 -11.59
N TYR A 625 5.07 -5.35 -11.35
CA TYR A 625 6.38 -4.78 -11.00
C TYR A 625 6.90 -3.73 -11.99
N CYS A 626 6.67 -3.91 -13.27
CA CYS A 626 7.03 -2.93 -14.29
C CYS A 626 6.06 -1.75 -14.39
N GLN A 627 5.19 -1.59 -13.39
CA GLN A 627 4.16 -0.56 -13.29
C GLN A 627 3.12 -0.58 -14.43
N ARG A 628 2.89 -1.73 -15.06
CA ARG A 628 1.81 -1.96 -16.03
C ARG A 628 0.50 -2.26 -15.31
N LEU A 629 -0.60 -1.72 -15.83
CA LEU A 629 -1.92 -1.90 -15.24
C LEU A 629 -2.52 -3.23 -15.69
N LYS A 630 -2.86 -4.10 -14.74
CA LYS A 630 -3.65 -5.30 -15.01
C LYS A 630 -5.13 -4.95 -15.18
N ALA A 631 -5.94 -5.87 -15.69
CA ALA A 631 -7.39 -5.69 -15.83
C ALA A 631 -8.06 -5.24 -14.52
N LEU A 632 -7.65 -5.80 -13.38
CA LEU A 632 -8.15 -5.41 -12.06
C LEU A 632 -8.05 -3.89 -11.81
N HIS A 633 -6.97 -3.25 -12.27
CA HIS A 633 -6.78 -1.84 -12.01
C HIS A 633 -7.77 -0.93 -12.74
N TYR A 634 -8.17 -1.30 -13.97
CA TYR A 634 -9.25 -0.65 -14.71
C TYR A 634 -10.63 -0.96 -14.12
N TYR A 635 -10.84 -2.18 -13.64
CA TYR A 635 -12.04 -2.52 -12.89
C TYR A 635 -12.12 -1.74 -11.59
N ALA A 636 -11.00 -1.55 -10.89
CA ALA A 636 -10.93 -0.72 -9.68
C ALA A 636 -11.37 0.72 -9.96
N ARG A 637 -10.91 1.31 -11.05
CA ARG A 637 -11.35 2.64 -11.46
C ARG A 637 -12.88 2.73 -11.59
N ARG A 638 -13.54 1.67 -12.09
CA ARG A 638 -15.01 1.62 -12.23
C ARG A 638 -15.71 1.32 -10.91
N PHE A 639 -15.30 0.28 -10.20
CA PHE A 639 -15.99 -0.07 -8.96
C PHE A 639 -15.66 0.84 -7.77
N PHE A 640 -14.64 1.70 -7.87
CA PHE A 640 -14.35 2.80 -6.93
C PHE A 640 -14.75 4.18 -7.46
N ALA A 641 -15.49 4.24 -8.56
CA ALA A 641 -16.02 5.51 -9.04
C ALA A 641 -16.90 6.19 -7.97
N PRO A 642 -16.86 7.55 -7.85
CA PRO A 642 -17.67 8.26 -6.85
C PRO A 642 -19.16 7.93 -6.93
N ILE A 643 -19.68 7.76 -8.15
CA ILE A 643 -21.03 7.23 -8.39
C ILE A 643 -20.88 5.97 -9.23
N MET A 644 -21.36 4.86 -8.71
CA MET A 644 -21.27 3.55 -9.35
C MET A 644 -22.66 2.90 -9.47
N ILE A 645 -23.03 2.46 -10.66
CA ILE A 645 -24.11 1.50 -10.83
C ILE A 645 -23.53 0.09 -10.84
N SER A 646 -24.19 -0.84 -10.16
CA SER A 646 -23.83 -2.25 -10.18
C SER A 646 -25.06 -3.13 -10.19
N CYS A 647 -24.89 -4.36 -10.61
CA CYS A 647 -25.95 -5.35 -10.68
C CYS A 647 -25.68 -6.50 -9.70
N GLU A 648 -26.67 -6.82 -8.89
CA GLU A 648 -26.74 -8.10 -8.20
C GLU A 648 -27.60 -9.03 -9.05
N GLU A 649 -26.93 -9.88 -9.81
CA GLU A 649 -27.58 -10.87 -10.65
C GLU A 649 -27.78 -12.19 -9.91
N GLU A 650 -28.85 -12.89 -10.24
CA GLU A 650 -29.00 -14.32 -10.00
C GLU A 650 -28.89 -15.05 -11.33
N GLY A 651 -28.03 -16.05 -11.40
CA GLY A 651 -27.72 -16.79 -12.60
C GLY A 651 -26.92 -18.05 -12.30
N MET A 652 -26.33 -18.64 -13.33
CA MET A 652 -25.57 -19.87 -13.21
C MET A 652 -24.35 -19.71 -12.28
N LEU A 653 -23.61 -18.61 -12.39
CA LEU A 653 -22.43 -18.33 -11.56
C LEU A 653 -22.72 -18.29 -10.07
N GLY A 654 -23.88 -17.75 -9.67
CA GLY A 654 -24.30 -17.64 -8.27
C GLY A 654 -25.02 -18.87 -7.74
N SER A 655 -25.42 -19.82 -8.61
CA SER A 655 -26.28 -20.94 -8.23
C SER A 655 -25.54 -22.01 -7.40
N GLY A 656 -24.22 -22.11 -7.50
CA GLY A 656 -23.41 -23.18 -6.91
C GLY A 656 -23.70 -24.57 -7.49
N GLN A 657 -24.36 -24.65 -8.65
CA GLN A 657 -24.75 -25.90 -9.29
C GLN A 657 -23.64 -26.41 -10.20
N GLU A 658 -23.39 -27.71 -10.14
CA GLU A 658 -22.49 -28.38 -11.07
C GLU A 658 -23.27 -28.83 -12.32
N LEU A 659 -22.75 -28.50 -13.51
CA LEU A 659 -23.37 -28.83 -14.77
C LEU A 659 -23.55 -30.35 -15.03
N VAL A 660 -22.74 -31.16 -14.37
CA VAL A 660 -22.82 -32.63 -14.49
C VAL A 660 -23.99 -33.23 -13.75
N ARG A 661 -24.67 -32.43 -12.90
CA ARG A 661 -25.87 -32.85 -12.17
C ARG A 661 -27.12 -32.36 -12.91
N LEU A 662 -27.92 -33.24 -13.33
CA LEU A 662 -29.14 -33.02 -14.18
C LEU A 662 -30.44 -32.95 -13.41
N PRO A 663 -31.46 -32.35 -14.07
CA PRO A 663 -31.47 -30.95 -14.50
C PRO A 663 -31.60 -30.06 -13.27
N PHE A 664 -31.00 -28.93 -13.27
CA PHE A 664 -31.20 -28.00 -12.18
C PHE A 664 -31.82 -26.69 -12.67
N GLU A 665 -32.65 -26.11 -11.84
CA GLU A 665 -33.20 -24.78 -12.03
C GLU A 665 -32.52 -23.81 -11.07
N PHE A 666 -32.32 -22.60 -11.53
CA PHE A 666 -31.81 -21.50 -10.71
C PHE A 666 -32.57 -20.22 -11.05
N PRO A 667 -32.73 -19.31 -10.10
CA PRO A 667 -33.35 -18.03 -10.36
C PRO A 667 -32.56 -17.23 -11.38
N LYS A 668 -33.23 -16.42 -12.18
CA LYS A 668 -32.67 -15.52 -13.17
C LYS A 668 -33.28 -14.16 -12.96
N SER A 669 -32.48 -13.25 -12.45
CA SER A 669 -32.94 -11.91 -12.11
C SER A 669 -31.79 -10.92 -12.13
N ILE A 670 -32.15 -9.65 -12.19
CA ILE A 670 -31.25 -8.53 -11.93
C ILE A 670 -31.82 -7.67 -10.81
N ARG A 671 -30.95 -7.09 -10.02
CA ARG A 671 -31.26 -6.02 -9.10
C ARG A 671 -30.17 -4.97 -9.18
N LEU A 672 -30.53 -3.80 -9.68
CA LEU A 672 -29.58 -2.70 -9.83
C LEU A 672 -29.45 -1.92 -8.53
N CYS A 673 -28.27 -1.37 -8.30
CA CYS A 673 -27.98 -0.50 -7.18
C CYS A 673 -27.06 0.62 -7.63
N VAL A 674 -27.39 1.85 -7.24
CA VAL A 674 -26.54 3.02 -7.44
C VAL A 674 -25.94 3.43 -6.11
N ALA A 675 -24.62 3.32 -5.98
CA ALA A 675 -23.86 3.79 -4.83
C ALA A 675 -23.33 5.20 -5.12
N ASN A 676 -23.67 6.16 -4.26
CA ASN A 676 -23.23 7.54 -4.32
C ASN A 676 -22.31 7.83 -3.12
N GLU A 677 -21.00 7.95 -3.38
CA GLU A 677 -19.98 8.33 -2.40
C GLU A 677 -19.62 9.83 -2.46
N THR A 678 -20.40 10.64 -3.15
CA THR A 678 -20.22 12.08 -3.15
C THR A 678 -20.94 12.74 -1.97
N MET A 679 -20.51 13.95 -1.64
CA MET A 679 -21.13 14.79 -0.59
C MET A 679 -22.45 15.44 -1.03
N ASN A 680 -22.94 15.14 -2.23
CA ASN A 680 -24.12 15.75 -2.83
C ASN A 680 -25.22 14.73 -3.07
N THR A 681 -26.46 15.19 -2.98
CA THR A 681 -27.61 14.43 -3.50
C THR A 681 -27.72 14.63 -5.01
N GLU A 682 -27.71 13.53 -5.76
CA GLU A 682 -27.70 13.56 -7.22
C GLU A 682 -28.98 12.94 -7.82
N LYS A 683 -29.40 13.50 -8.97
CA LYS A 683 -30.45 12.91 -9.80
C LYS A 683 -29.82 12.11 -10.92
N ILE A 684 -30.17 10.85 -11.00
CA ILE A 684 -29.53 9.88 -11.87
C ILE A 684 -30.61 9.16 -12.67
N LEU A 685 -30.45 9.16 -13.98
CA LEU A 685 -31.25 8.33 -14.88
C LEU A 685 -30.59 6.95 -14.95
N VAL A 686 -31.29 5.93 -14.46
CA VAL A 686 -30.89 4.53 -14.56
C VAL A 686 -31.64 3.90 -15.73
N SER A 687 -30.93 3.19 -16.58
CA SER A 687 -31.56 2.38 -17.63
C SER A 687 -30.94 0.99 -17.70
N TRP A 688 -31.73 0.01 -18.09
CA TRP A 688 -31.25 -1.31 -18.44
C TRP A 688 -31.97 -1.83 -19.69
N GLN A 689 -31.29 -2.73 -20.40
CA GLN A 689 -31.77 -3.31 -21.63
C GLN A 689 -31.47 -4.80 -21.67
N LEU A 690 -32.49 -5.62 -21.94
CA LEU A 690 -32.30 -7.01 -22.36
C LEU A 690 -31.90 -7.02 -23.82
N ARG A 691 -30.80 -7.68 -24.14
CA ARG A 691 -30.26 -7.76 -25.50
C ARG A 691 -29.94 -9.19 -25.88
N ASP A 692 -29.94 -9.48 -27.19
CA ASP A 692 -29.39 -10.72 -27.74
C ASP A 692 -27.84 -10.59 -28.02
N ALA A 693 -27.22 -11.67 -28.45
CA ALA A 693 -25.79 -11.72 -28.75
C ALA A 693 -25.33 -10.76 -29.86
N SER A 694 -26.24 -10.41 -30.79
CA SER A 694 -26.00 -9.33 -31.77
C SER A 694 -26.18 -7.93 -31.19
N ALA A 695 -26.36 -7.81 -29.89
CA ALA A 695 -26.63 -6.59 -29.12
C ALA A 695 -27.97 -5.88 -29.49
N ARG A 696 -28.86 -6.55 -30.22
CA ARG A 696 -30.17 -6.01 -30.51
C ARG A 696 -31.03 -5.93 -29.23
N VAL A 697 -31.64 -4.78 -28.99
CA VAL A 697 -32.53 -4.53 -27.84
C VAL A 697 -33.81 -5.30 -27.99
N LEU A 698 -34.14 -6.11 -27.00
CA LEU A 698 -35.37 -6.90 -26.90
C LEU A 698 -36.38 -6.26 -25.94
N GLU A 699 -35.86 -5.67 -24.85
CA GLU A 699 -36.64 -4.96 -23.84
C GLU A 699 -35.81 -3.83 -23.25
N SER A 700 -36.43 -2.74 -22.86
CA SER A 700 -35.73 -1.59 -22.24
C SER A 700 -36.60 -0.98 -21.13
N HIS A 701 -35.94 -0.48 -20.11
CA HIS A 701 -36.51 0.24 -18.98
C HIS A 701 -35.66 1.43 -18.61
N GLU A 702 -36.31 2.54 -18.21
CA GLU A 702 -35.64 3.73 -17.69
C GLU A 702 -36.37 4.24 -16.45
N GLU A 703 -35.62 4.67 -15.47
CA GLU A 703 -36.13 5.25 -14.22
C GLU A 703 -35.21 6.37 -13.72
N GLU A 704 -35.78 7.53 -13.37
CA GLU A 704 -35.06 8.59 -12.68
C GLU A 704 -35.12 8.36 -11.18
N ILE A 705 -33.97 8.26 -10.55
CA ILE A 705 -33.82 8.12 -9.10
C ILE A 705 -33.14 9.35 -8.49
N THR A 706 -33.39 9.58 -7.21
CA THR A 706 -32.62 10.48 -6.38
C THR A 706 -31.69 9.67 -5.49
N ALA A 707 -30.39 9.85 -5.65
CA ALA A 707 -29.38 9.22 -4.84
C ALA A 707 -28.85 10.22 -3.79
N PRO A 708 -29.24 10.12 -2.51
CA PRO A 708 -28.72 10.99 -1.46
C PRO A 708 -27.20 10.86 -1.34
N ALA A 709 -26.57 11.90 -0.78
CA ALA A 709 -25.15 11.85 -0.46
C ALA A 709 -24.79 10.65 0.42
N LEU A 710 -23.68 9.99 0.14
CA LEU A 710 -23.12 8.90 0.94
C LEU A 710 -24.12 7.74 1.18
N THR A 711 -24.88 7.36 0.15
CA THR A 711 -25.86 6.27 0.24
C THR A 711 -25.83 5.37 -0.97
N SER A 712 -26.42 4.19 -0.82
CA SER A 712 -26.70 3.27 -1.91
C SER A 712 -28.22 3.11 -2.08
N VAL A 713 -28.69 3.30 -3.31
CA VAL A 713 -30.09 3.22 -3.68
C VAL A 713 -30.33 1.96 -4.50
N TRP A 714 -31.10 1.05 -3.95
CA TRP A 714 -31.53 -0.17 -4.64
C TRP A 714 -32.79 0.09 -5.46
N LEU A 715 -32.79 -0.41 -6.70
CA LEU A 715 -33.99 -0.48 -7.55
C LEU A 715 -34.72 -1.79 -7.26
N ASP A 716 -35.93 -1.91 -7.81
CA ASP A 716 -36.72 -3.12 -7.72
C ASP A 716 -36.05 -4.29 -8.44
N LYS A 717 -36.18 -5.47 -7.87
CA LYS A 717 -35.71 -6.72 -8.48
C LYS A 717 -36.54 -7.05 -9.71
N VAL A 718 -35.89 -7.34 -10.81
CA VAL A 718 -36.56 -7.77 -12.06
C VAL A 718 -36.28 -9.25 -12.28
N GLU A 719 -37.34 -10.05 -12.23
CA GLU A 719 -37.26 -11.47 -12.53
C GLU A 719 -37.27 -11.70 -14.05
N LEU A 720 -36.36 -12.54 -14.52
CA LEU A 720 -36.20 -12.86 -15.96
C LEU A 720 -36.34 -14.36 -16.23
N PRO A 721 -37.49 -15.00 -15.88
CA PRO A 721 -37.60 -16.45 -15.92
C PRO A 721 -37.49 -17.02 -17.34
N GLY A 722 -37.80 -16.21 -18.35
CA GLY A 722 -37.81 -16.60 -19.78
C GLY A 722 -36.52 -16.29 -20.52
N ILE A 723 -35.47 -15.75 -19.85
CA ILE A 723 -34.25 -15.37 -20.53
C ILE A 723 -33.52 -16.59 -21.11
N ASP A 724 -33.04 -16.47 -22.34
CA ASP A 724 -32.10 -17.41 -22.94
C ASP A 724 -30.66 -17.07 -22.46
N ILE A 725 -30.23 -17.77 -21.42
CA ILE A 725 -28.94 -17.50 -20.76
C ILE A 725 -27.72 -17.69 -21.64
N TYR A 726 -27.87 -18.35 -22.79
CA TYR A 726 -26.78 -18.61 -23.73
C TYR A 726 -26.67 -17.59 -24.85
N HIS A 727 -27.74 -16.80 -25.10
CA HIS A 727 -27.83 -15.88 -26.22
C HIS A 727 -28.31 -14.48 -25.83
N GLN A 728 -28.67 -14.27 -24.56
CA GLN A 728 -29.19 -13.00 -24.09
C GLN A 728 -28.47 -12.52 -22.85
N TYR A 729 -28.30 -11.22 -22.75
CA TYR A 729 -27.65 -10.55 -21.65
C TYR A 729 -28.36 -9.24 -21.30
N VAL A 730 -28.05 -8.67 -20.15
CA VAL A 730 -28.54 -7.35 -19.75
C VAL A 730 -27.37 -6.35 -19.75
N SER A 731 -27.58 -5.22 -20.43
CA SER A 731 -26.76 -4.03 -20.28
C SER A 731 -27.45 -3.03 -19.35
N TYR A 732 -26.72 -2.30 -18.54
CA TYR A 732 -27.25 -1.28 -17.63
C TYR A 732 -26.30 -0.09 -17.54
N GLN A 733 -26.87 1.10 -17.29
CA GLN A 733 -26.09 2.32 -17.13
C GLN A 733 -26.78 3.31 -16.19
N ALA A 734 -25.96 4.18 -15.60
CA ALA A 734 -26.35 5.38 -14.88
C ALA A 734 -25.90 6.60 -15.66
N SER A 735 -26.81 7.54 -15.89
CA SER A 735 -26.54 8.78 -16.61
C SER A 735 -26.87 9.98 -15.75
N MET A 736 -26.07 11.03 -15.86
CA MET A 736 -26.27 12.29 -15.18
C MET A 736 -26.09 13.43 -16.17
N LYS A 737 -27.06 14.34 -16.25
CA LYS A 737 -27.05 15.48 -17.20
C LYS A 737 -26.81 15.05 -18.65
N GLY A 738 -27.34 13.87 -19.03
CA GLY A 738 -27.24 13.33 -20.40
C GLY A 738 -25.89 12.63 -20.73
N GLN A 739 -25.02 12.46 -19.74
CA GLN A 739 -23.76 11.73 -19.89
C GLN A 739 -23.79 10.43 -19.09
N VAL A 740 -23.35 9.33 -19.69
CA VAL A 740 -23.14 8.06 -18.98
C VAL A 740 -21.97 8.21 -18.03
N ILE A 741 -22.20 7.92 -16.75
CA ILE A 741 -21.19 8.04 -15.69
C ILE A 741 -20.75 6.69 -15.14
N SER A 742 -21.57 5.65 -15.31
CA SER A 742 -21.24 4.29 -14.91
C SER A 742 -22.11 3.32 -15.71
N GLU A 743 -21.54 2.19 -16.12
CA GLU A 743 -22.22 1.20 -16.97
C GLU A 743 -21.67 -0.20 -16.73
N GLY A 744 -22.38 -1.23 -17.18
CA GLY A 744 -21.92 -2.60 -17.15
C GLY A 744 -22.85 -3.54 -17.89
N THR A 745 -22.44 -4.80 -18.00
CA THR A 745 -23.25 -5.88 -18.55
C THR A 745 -23.25 -7.11 -17.65
N VAL A 746 -24.29 -7.90 -17.74
CA VAL A 746 -24.43 -9.17 -17.02
C VAL A 746 -24.90 -10.24 -17.97
N ILE A 747 -24.18 -11.36 -18.00
CA ILE A 747 -24.58 -12.63 -18.60
C ILE A 747 -25.03 -13.59 -17.49
N PHE A 748 -25.94 -14.51 -17.80
CA PHE A 748 -26.55 -15.42 -16.81
C PHE A 748 -25.99 -16.85 -16.85
N SER A 749 -25.13 -17.15 -17.85
CA SER A 749 -24.35 -18.37 -17.94
C SER A 749 -22.86 -18.09 -17.61
N TYR A 750 -22.05 -19.13 -17.51
CA TYR A 750 -20.59 -18.95 -17.57
C TYR A 750 -20.20 -18.34 -18.91
N PRO A 751 -19.21 -17.44 -18.98
CA PRO A 751 -18.73 -16.84 -20.24
C PRO A 751 -18.42 -17.88 -21.32
N LYS A 752 -17.89 -19.04 -20.96
CA LYS A 752 -17.57 -20.13 -21.89
C LYS A 752 -18.79 -20.77 -22.57
N TYR A 753 -19.98 -20.59 -22.02
CA TYR A 753 -21.22 -21.14 -22.56
C TYR A 753 -22.07 -20.10 -23.30
N PHE A 754 -21.76 -18.82 -23.09
CA PHE A 754 -22.44 -17.78 -23.84
C PHE A 754 -22.04 -17.84 -25.32
N CYS A 755 -22.98 -17.80 -26.20
CA CYS A 755 -22.78 -17.89 -27.65
C CYS A 755 -22.48 -16.48 -28.22
N TYR A 756 -21.25 -15.99 -27.98
CA TYR A 756 -20.82 -14.72 -28.56
C TYR A 756 -20.83 -14.81 -30.09
N GLU A 757 -21.30 -13.78 -30.75
CA GLU A 757 -21.06 -13.53 -32.16
C GLU A 757 -19.70 -12.85 -32.33
N GLU A 758 -19.04 -13.01 -33.48
CA GLU A 758 -17.77 -12.32 -33.75
C GLU A 758 -18.00 -10.82 -33.76
N PRO A 759 -17.32 -10.04 -32.88
CA PRO A 759 -17.62 -8.61 -32.72
C PRO A 759 -16.94 -7.71 -33.75
N HIS A 760 -16.08 -8.25 -34.61
CA HIS A 760 -15.30 -7.51 -35.65
C HIS A 760 -14.69 -6.21 -35.10
N LEU A 761 -13.98 -6.28 -33.98
CA LEU A 761 -13.38 -5.13 -33.31
C LEU A 761 -12.49 -4.31 -34.23
N GLN A 762 -12.70 -3.00 -34.27
CA GLN A 762 -11.91 -2.06 -35.05
C GLN A 762 -11.50 -0.88 -34.19
N ALA A 763 -10.26 -0.42 -34.33
CA ALA A 763 -9.77 0.79 -33.68
C ALA A 763 -9.44 1.88 -34.70
N THR A 764 -9.81 3.12 -34.36
CA THR A 764 -9.36 4.32 -35.05
C THR A 764 -8.67 5.24 -34.05
N VAL A 765 -7.57 5.88 -34.47
CA VAL A 765 -6.79 6.79 -33.63
C VAL A 765 -6.94 8.21 -34.16
N ASP A 766 -7.28 9.15 -33.29
CA ASP A 766 -7.35 10.57 -33.56
C ASP A 766 -6.67 11.36 -32.43
N GLY A 767 -5.43 11.76 -32.66
CA GLY A 767 -4.59 12.39 -31.65
C GLY A 767 -4.40 11.50 -30.43
N ASP A 768 -4.77 11.99 -29.27
CA ASP A 768 -4.70 11.25 -28.01
C ASP A 768 -5.94 10.39 -27.73
N TYR A 769 -6.76 10.11 -28.73
CA TYR A 769 -7.98 9.34 -28.55
C TYR A 769 -7.97 8.08 -29.44
N ILE A 770 -8.41 6.98 -28.85
CA ILE A 770 -8.66 5.70 -29.53
C ILE A 770 -10.15 5.43 -29.45
N THR A 771 -10.80 5.28 -30.61
CA THR A 771 -12.20 4.83 -30.69
C THR A 771 -12.21 3.38 -31.13
N VAL A 772 -12.79 2.51 -30.29
CA VAL A 772 -13.00 1.10 -30.63
C VAL A 772 -14.47 0.88 -30.90
N SER A 773 -14.79 0.17 -31.99
CA SER A 773 -16.14 -0.21 -32.37
C SER A 773 -16.29 -1.72 -32.51
N ALA A 774 -17.51 -2.19 -32.29
CA ALA A 774 -17.93 -3.56 -32.48
C ALA A 774 -19.29 -3.60 -33.21
N ASP A 775 -19.59 -4.66 -33.92
CA ASP A 775 -20.90 -4.86 -34.59
C ASP A 775 -21.78 -5.94 -33.91
N ALA A 776 -21.27 -6.55 -32.83
CA ALA A 776 -21.98 -7.45 -31.93
C ALA A 776 -21.50 -7.22 -30.48
N TYR A 777 -22.08 -7.93 -29.51
CA TYR A 777 -21.68 -7.85 -28.12
C TYR A 777 -20.22 -8.29 -27.92
N ALA A 778 -19.39 -7.38 -27.42
CA ALA A 778 -18.00 -7.65 -27.06
C ALA A 778 -17.79 -7.41 -25.57
N LYS A 779 -17.45 -8.48 -24.84
CA LYS A 779 -17.21 -8.40 -23.39
C LYS A 779 -15.72 -8.22 -23.10
N SER A 780 -15.42 -7.28 -22.20
CA SER A 780 -14.07 -7.01 -21.65
C SER A 780 -13.05 -6.72 -22.74
N VAL A 781 -13.36 -5.78 -23.63
CA VAL A 781 -12.49 -5.37 -24.75
C VAL A 781 -11.19 -4.81 -24.21
N GLU A 782 -10.08 -5.45 -24.58
CA GLU A 782 -8.72 -5.03 -24.27
C GLU A 782 -8.08 -4.33 -25.46
N ILE A 783 -7.42 -3.23 -25.20
CA ILE A 783 -6.59 -2.47 -26.14
C ILE A 783 -5.15 -2.56 -25.66
N LEU A 784 -4.27 -3.13 -26.48
CA LEU A 784 -2.84 -3.23 -26.21
C LEU A 784 -2.03 -2.59 -27.35
N ASN A 785 -0.87 -2.02 -27.01
CA ASN A 785 0.17 -1.70 -27.99
C ASN A 785 1.28 -2.79 -27.98
N GLN A 786 2.28 -2.63 -28.82
CA GLN A 786 3.37 -3.59 -28.94
C GLN A 786 4.17 -3.75 -27.63
N ASN A 787 4.30 -2.68 -26.84
CA ASN A 787 5.11 -2.65 -25.62
C ASN A 787 4.32 -2.98 -24.36
N GLU A 788 2.99 -3.09 -24.46
CA GLU A 788 2.08 -3.28 -23.32
C GLU A 788 2.28 -2.22 -22.21
N ASP A 789 2.63 -0.99 -22.62
CA ASP A 789 2.86 0.17 -21.75
C ASP A 789 1.78 1.25 -21.91
N LEU A 790 0.72 0.95 -22.67
CA LEU A 790 -0.37 1.87 -22.94
C LEU A 790 -1.27 2.03 -21.72
N ILE A 791 -1.38 3.23 -21.18
CA ILE A 791 -2.34 3.60 -20.14
C ILE A 791 -3.44 4.45 -20.77
N LEU A 792 -4.67 3.96 -20.67
CA LEU A 792 -5.87 4.58 -21.24
C LEU A 792 -6.79 5.09 -20.15
N SER A 793 -7.67 6.01 -20.47
CA SER A 793 -8.72 6.47 -19.54
C SER A 793 -9.70 5.35 -19.14
N ASP A 794 -9.85 4.32 -19.96
CA ASP A 794 -10.55 3.06 -19.66
C ASP A 794 -10.02 1.94 -20.56
N ASN A 795 -10.12 0.69 -20.11
CA ASN A 795 -9.78 -0.51 -20.86
C ASN A 795 -10.59 -1.70 -20.29
N TYR A 796 -10.63 -2.83 -20.97
CA TYR A 796 -11.44 -3.99 -20.54
C TYR A 796 -12.92 -3.64 -20.35
N PHE A 797 -13.45 -2.79 -21.21
CA PHE A 797 -14.87 -2.39 -21.21
C PHE A 797 -15.71 -3.28 -22.11
N ASP A 798 -17.02 -3.20 -21.98
CA ASP A 798 -17.98 -3.92 -22.82
C ASP A 798 -18.49 -3.01 -23.96
N LEU A 799 -18.78 -3.60 -25.13
CA LEU A 799 -19.43 -2.93 -26.27
C LEU A 799 -20.71 -3.64 -26.65
N ASN A 800 -21.75 -2.88 -27.00
CA ASN A 800 -23.10 -3.34 -27.30
C ASN A 800 -23.45 -3.11 -28.78
N ALA A 801 -22.59 -3.52 -29.71
CA ALA A 801 -22.66 -3.19 -31.15
C ALA A 801 -22.64 -1.66 -31.35
N ASP A 802 -21.73 -1.00 -30.68
CA ASP A 802 -21.53 0.43 -30.65
C ASP A 802 -20.02 0.77 -30.64
N SER A 803 -19.68 1.96 -30.21
CA SER A 803 -18.28 2.37 -30.11
C SER A 803 -18.02 3.11 -28.79
N LYS A 804 -16.79 2.96 -28.29
CA LYS A 804 -16.28 3.69 -27.13
C LYS A 804 -14.98 4.40 -27.46
N THR A 805 -14.90 5.67 -27.10
CA THR A 805 -13.68 6.47 -27.24
C THR A 805 -12.99 6.56 -25.89
N VAL A 806 -11.71 6.22 -25.86
CA VAL A 806 -10.84 6.32 -24.69
C VAL A 806 -9.69 7.27 -24.96
N LYS A 807 -9.26 8.00 -23.94
CA LYS A 807 -8.11 8.89 -24.02
C LYS A 807 -6.83 8.14 -23.70
N VAL A 808 -5.79 8.36 -24.47
CA VAL A 808 -4.42 7.92 -24.15
C VAL A 808 -3.85 8.82 -23.07
N ILE A 809 -3.48 8.25 -21.93
CA ILE A 809 -2.85 8.94 -20.81
C ILE A 809 -1.33 8.86 -20.95
N SER A 810 -0.82 7.69 -21.32
CA SER A 810 0.59 7.47 -21.61
C SER A 810 0.79 6.26 -22.50
N GLY A 811 1.97 6.12 -23.07
CA GLY A 811 2.34 5.03 -23.99
C GLY A 811 2.14 5.40 -25.44
N SER A 812 2.61 4.53 -26.35
CA SER A 812 2.52 4.70 -27.82
C SER A 812 1.25 4.05 -28.36
N VAL A 813 0.65 4.66 -29.36
CA VAL A 813 -0.51 4.09 -30.09
C VAL A 813 -0.10 3.20 -31.27
N ASP A 814 1.17 2.79 -31.34
CA ASP A 814 1.69 1.99 -32.45
C ASP A 814 1.25 0.53 -32.33
N LYS A 815 0.87 -0.06 -33.45
CA LYS A 815 0.53 -1.48 -33.59
C LYS A 815 -0.48 -1.96 -32.55
N LEU A 816 -1.59 -1.25 -32.45
CA LEU A 816 -2.68 -1.62 -31.56
C LEU A 816 -3.19 -3.02 -31.88
N ARG A 817 -3.45 -3.78 -30.82
CA ARG A 817 -4.13 -5.08 -30.85
C ARG A 817 -5.40 -4.98 -30.03
N LEU A 818 -6.46 -5.59 -30.52
CA LEU A 818 -7.75 -5.65 -29.84
C LEU A 818 -8.10 -7.11 -29.59
N ARG A 819 -8.71 -7.39 -28.47
CA ARG A 819 -9.36 -8.68 -28.18
C ARG A 819 -10.48 -8.50 -27.18
N SER A 820 -11.32 -9.52 -27.09
CA SER A 820 -12.44 -9.61 -26.16
C SER A 820 -12.55 -11.05 -25.62
N VAL A 821 -13.53 -11.31 -24.75
CA VAL A 821 -13.81 -12.69 -24.27
C VAL A 821 -14.11 -13.66 -25.42
N TYR A 822 -14.62 -13.17 -26.56
CA TYR A 822 -14.81 -13.98 -27.77
C TYR A 822 -13.52 -14.69 -28.22
N ASP A 823 -12.36 -14.05 -28.04
CA ASP A 823 -11.05 -14.52 -28.49
C ASP A 823 -10.41 -15.55 -27.55
N ILE A 824 -11.05 -15.85 -26.41
CA ILE A 824 -10.60 -16.91 -25.50
C ILE A 824 -11.05 -18.26 -26.03
N SER A 825 -10.28 -18.84 -26.94
CA SER A 825 -10.55 -20.18 -27.50
C SER A 825 -9.35 -20.79 -28.20
#